data_885b899718327093fd7945a4df99158f
#
_entry.id   885b899718327093fd7945a4df99158f
#
_cell.length_a   1.000
_cell.length_b   1.000
_cell.length_c   1.000
_cell.angle_alpha   90.00
_cell.angle_beta   90.00
_cell.angle_gamma   90.00
#
_symmetry.space_group_name_H-M   'P 1'
#
loop_
_entity.id
_entity.type
_entity.pdbx_description
1 polymer ?
#
loop_
_entity_poly.entity_id
_entity_poly.type
_entity_poly.pdbx_seq_one_letter_code
_entity_poly.pdbx_strand_id
1 'polypeptide(L)'
;EWCLWDAQDDCTNFQRNFSTGRVEVVGSTIYHKTEYRDRRDHFAFYTVNDEIDGYDTDRDSFIGLYNGFHNPQAVEAGKSNDSFADGWSPIASHYKKITLAPGETKTLVFILGYVEMPVDQKFEADGKTINKVKALEMMEKYNTPEKVAAGLAELKEHWNNLLSILNVNTPDDKVNRMVNIWNQYQCMVTFNLSRSASYFESGIGRGMGFRDSNQDVLGFVHQIPDRARERIIDIASTQFPDGGCYHQYQPLTKKGNADIGGDFSDDPLWLILSVSAYIKETGDWGILDEMVPYDNDMSIAKPMLDHLKVSFYKIVNNLGPHGLPLAMRADWNDCINLSCFSDTPGESFQTYTNPKFAAEGGYSKVAESVMVATLFTYAGPNYVAILKHLGMDAEAEAAQAEIDKMKANIMESAWDGDWFLRAYDANGEKMGSKECEEGQIFIEPQGFAIMSDIGKDQGCDKKTLAAIDERLNTQYGLVLNNPAFTKYYIQYGEISTYPGGYKENAGIFTHNNAWIICAAAYAGAGDQAFKYYSEIAPAFTEETSDIHKTEPYVYGQMIGGKDAGSDIGKPGNHFGQGKNSWLTGTAAWNMVAISQYILGISADFDGLKIDPSIPAAWDGLNATRQFRGATYDIKVTNPNHVNKGIKSVTVDGNAIESNVLPVFGDGKTHTVEVVMG
;
A
#
# COMPACT_ATOMS: atom_id res chain seq x y z
N GLU A 1 26.75 15.17 -1.06
CA GLU A 1 26.14 15.99 -2.12
C GLU A 1 24.72 16.35 -1.71
N TRP A 2 24.26 17.57 -2.03
CA TRP A 2 22.98 18.09 -1.59
C TRP A 2 22.00 18.20 -2.75
N CYS A 3 20.77 17.75 -2.52
CA CYS A 3 19.63 17.93 -3.39
C CYS A 3 18.50 18.57 -2.58
N LEU A 4 18.24 19.86 -2.77
CA LEU A 4 17.22 20.61 -2.02
C LEU A 4 16.08 21.13 -2.90
N TRP A 5 15.96 20.63 -4.13
CA TRP A 5 15.01 21.11 -5.10
C TRP A 5 13.82 20.19 -5.28
N ASP A 6 13.19 20.39 -6.42
CA ASP A 6 12.25 19.45 -6.99
C ASP A 6 12.99 18.17 -7.43
N ALA A 7 12.47 17.02 -7.02
CA ALA A 7 13.05 15.73 -7.33
C ALA A 7 13.13 15.45 -8.85
N GLN A 8 12.20 16.00 -9.63
CA GLN A 8 12.22 15.87 -11.08
C GLN A 8 13.38 16.65 -11.72
N ASP A 9 13.66 17.85 -11.23
CA ASP A 9 14.80 18.64 -11.68
C ASP A 9 16.13 17.97 -11.28
N ASP A 10 16.20 17.42 -10.07
CA ASP A 10 17.40 16.72 -9.57
C ASP A 10 17.71 15.44 -10.35
N CYS A 11 16.72 14.83 -11.00
CA CYS A 11 16.92 13.68 -11.87
C CYS A 11 17.56 14.02 -13.20
N THR A 12 17.56 15.27 -13.63
CA THR A 12 18.16 15.68 -14.90
C THR A 12 19.64 15.97 -14.72
N ASN A 13 20.48 15.53 -15.65
CA ASN A 13 21.92 15.85 -15.64
C ASN A 13 22.19 17.35 -15.69
N PHE A 14 21.32 18.11 -16.33
CA PHE A 14 21.44 19.56 -16.43
C PHE A 14 21.33 20.22 -15.04
N GLN A 15 20.27 19.95 -14.32
CA GLN A 15 20.03 20.54 -13.00
C GLN A 15 21.05 20.05 -11.97
N ARG A 16 21.41 18.79 -12.03
CA ARG A 16 22.44 18.18 -11.16
C ARG A 16 23.79 18.87 -11.27
N ASN A 17 24.16 19.31 -12.48
CA ASN A 17 25.42 20.00 -12.71
C ASN A 17 25.37 21.51 -12.45
N PHE A 18 24.16 22.10 -12.46
CA PHE A 18 23.97 23.55 -12.30
C PHE A 18 23.20 23.88 -11.02
N SER A 19 23.41 23.13 -9.94
CA SER A 19 22.80 23.42 -8.66
C SER A 19 22.98 24.89 -8.26
N THR A 20 21.91 25.50 -7.79
CA THR A 20 21.88 26.91 -7.38
C THR A 20 22.07 27.10 -5.89
N GLY A 21 22.39 26.02 -5.18
CA GLY A 21 22.57 26.06 -3.74
C GLY A 21 23.79 26.89 -3.33
N ARG A 22 23.69 27.45 -2.13
CA ARG A 22 24.76 28.22 -1.47
C ARG A 22 25.07 27.61 -0.13
N VAL A 23 26.32 27.71 0.29
CA VAL A 23 26.76 27.23 1.59
C VAL A 23 27.08 28.37 2.54
N GLU A 24 26.97 28.10 3.82
CA GLU A 24 27.56 28.88 4.93
C GLU A 24 28.32 27.90 5.82
N VAL A 25 29.50 28.27 6.25
CA VAL A 25 30.30 27.46 7.18
C VAL A 25 30.47 28.21 8.47
N VAL A 26 30.08 27.63 9.61
CA VAL A 26 30.20 28.21 10.94
C VAL A 26 30.71 27.13 11.89
N GLY A 27 31.99 27.28 12.33
CA GLY A 27 32.64 26.23 13.11
C GLY A 27 32.67 24.90 12.38
N SER A 28 32.18 23.86 13.00
CA SER A 28 32.07 22.50 12.40
C SER A 28 30.78 22.24 11.66
N THR A 29 29.99 23.28 11.38
CA THR A 29 28.69 23.13 10.69
C THR A 29 28.73 23.78 9.32
N ILE A 30 28.31 23.01 8.32
CA ILE A 30 28.11 23.42 6.95
C ILE A 30 26.59 23.48 6.69
N TYR A 31 26.08 24.65 6.36
CA TYR A 31 24.69 24.89 6.02
C TYR A 31 24.56 25.02 4.51
N HIS A 32 23.51 24.44 3.95
CA HIS A 32 23.20 24.55 2.53
C HIS A 32 21.77 25.06 2.32
N LYS A 33 21.60 26.12 1.56
CA LYS A 33 20.32 26.74 1.21
C LYS A 33 20.16 26.85 -0.27
N THR A 34 18.90 26.90 -0.71
CA THR A 34 18.52 27.24 -2.08
C THR A 34 17.42 28.30 -2.06
N GLU A 35 17.45 29.20 -3.05
CA GLU A 35 16.44 30.23 -3.30
C GLU A 35 15.86 30.08 -4.71
N TYR A 36 15.99 28.88 -5.27
CA TYR A 36 15.56 28.61 -6.64
C TYR A 36 14.09 28.15 -6.72
N ARG A 37 13.34 28.74 -7.63
CA ARG A 37 11.92 28.46 -7.88
C ARG A 37 11.02 28.69 -6.65
N ASP A 38 9.96 27.88 -6.51
CA ASP A 38 8.89 28.13 -5.55
C ASP A 38 9.20 27.59 -4.14
N ARG A 39 9.96 26.50 -4.05
CA ARG A 39 10.27 25.86 -2.80
C ARG A 39 11.53 26.43 -2.16
N ARG A 40 11.37 27.46 -1.29
CA ARG A 40 12.46 28.21 -0.65
C ARG A 40 12.39 28.23 0.85
N ASP A 41 11.46 27.55 1.45
CA ASP A 41 11.13 27.53 2.89
C ASP A 41 11.97 26.54 3.70
N HIS A 42 13.17 26.18 3.23
CA HIS A 42 13.99 25.16 3.84
C HIS A 42 15.49 25.39 3.66
N PHE A 43 16.26 24.72 4.48
CA PHE A 43 17.72 24.56 4.34
C PHE A 43 18.16 23.24 4.99
N ALA A 44 19.37 22.77 4.64
CA ALA A 44 19.97 21.61 5.28
C ALA A 44 21.26 22.00 6.00
N PHE A 45 21.71 21.16 6.93
CA PHE A 45 22.98 21.32 7.58
C PHE A 45 23.67 19.98 7.81
N TYR A 46 25.00 20.02 7.88
CA TYR A 46 25.83 18.89 8.23
C TYR A 46 26.88 19.35 9.27
N THR A 47 26.98 18.61 10.36
CA THR A 47 27.88 18.99 11.48
C THR A 47 28.50 17.76 12.14
N VAL A 48 29.53 17.98 12.90
CA VAL A 48 30.14 17.02 13.81
C VAL A 48 30.32 17.67 15.21
N ASN A 49 30.19 16.86 16.24
CA ASN A 49 30.32 17.32 17.66
C ASN A 49 31.75 17.60 18.14
N ASP A 50 32.65 17.85 17.21
CA ASP A 50 34.06 18.15 17.50
C ASP A 50 34.54 19.27 16.58
N GLU A 51 35.66 19.94 16.95
CA GLU A 51 36.28 20.89 16.05
C GLU A 51 36.88 20.19 14.84
N ILE A 52 36.77 20.80 13.68
CA ILE A 52 37.35 20.30 12.42
C ILE A 52 38.66 21.03 12.09
N ASP A 53 39.58 20.36 11.41
CA ASP A 53 40.84 20.95 10.96
C ASP A 53 40.73 21.58 9.56
N GLY A 54 39.59 21.33 8.85
CA GLY A 54 39.29 21.89 7.57
C GLY A 54 38.01 21.31 6.96
N TYR A 55 37.61 21.80 5.81
CA TYR A 55 36.36 21.38 5.12
C TYR A 55 36.51 21.51 3.60
N ASP A 56 35.60 20.87 2.88
CA ASP A 56 35.35 21.12 1.46
C ASP A 56 33.85 21.19 1.21
N THR A 57 33.39 22.19 0.47
CA THR A 57 32.01 22.36 0.09
C THR A 57 31.82 22.40 -1.42
N ASP A 58 32.90 22.51 -2.20
CA ASP A 58 32.90 22.39 -3.64
C ASP A 58 33.28 20.96 -4.07
N ARG A 59 32.39 20.32 -4.81
CA ARG A 59 32.57 18.91 -5.22
C ARG A 59 33.82 18.72 -6.08
N ASP A 60 34.01 19.60 -7.06
CA ASP A 60 35.09 19.44 -8.03
C ASP A 60 36.45 19.67 -7.38
N SER A 61 36.54 20.62 -6.45
CA SER A 61 37.72 20.83 -5.62
C SER A 61 38.06 19.64 -4.71
N PHE A 62 36.99 18.97 -4.17
CA PHE A 62 37.18 17.80 -3.31
C PHE A 62 37.57 16.54 -4.13
N ILE A 63 36.88 16.29 -5.23
CA ILE A 63 37.13 15.09 -6.07
C ILE A 63 38.41 15.23 -6.88
N GLY A 64 38.63 16.39 -7.48
CA GLY A 64 39.72 16.61 -8.44
C GLY A 64 39.34 16.24 -9.88
N LEU A 65 40.11 16.77 -10.84
CA LEU A 65 39.86 16.52 -12.26
C LEU A 65 40.07 15.05 -12.62
N TYR A 66 39.12 14.48 -13.34
CA TYR A 66 39.13 13.09 -13.81
C TYR A 66 39.11 12.01 -12.73
N ASN A 67 38.91 12.38 -11.47
CA ASN A 67 38.72 11.44 -10.36
C ASN A 67 37.23 11.21 -10.08
N GLY A 68 36.91 10.28 -9.18
CA GLY A 68 35.56 9.97 -8.70
C GLY A 68 35.51 9.88 -7.18
N PHE A 69 34.31 9.59 -6.63
CA PHE A 69 34.14 9.37 -5.19
C PHE A 69 34.88 8.17 -4.64
N HIS A 70 35.37 7.25 -5.48
CA HIS A 70 36.18 6.12 -5.09
C HIS A 70 37.65 6.52 -4.80
N ASN A 71 38.12 7.67 -5.34
CA ASN A 71 39.49 8.20 -5.12
C ASN A 71 39.51 9.73 -5.11
N PRO A 72 38.82 10.42 -4.21
CA PRO A 72 38.82 11.88 -4.16
C PRO A 72 40.23 12.44 -3.91
N GLN A 73 40.61 13.44 -4.66
CA GLN A 73 41.94 14.06 -4.56
C GLN A 73 42.26 14.60 -3.14
N ALA A 74 41.25 15.21 -2.48
CA ALA A 74 41.42 15.72 -1.12
C ALA A 74 41.75 14.59 -0.12
N VAL A 75 41.12 13.40 -0.31
CA VAL A 75 41.36 12.22 0.54
C VAL A 75 42.75 11.65 0.26
N GLU A 76 43.15 11.53 -1.00
CA GLU A 76 44.50 11.06 -1.37
C GLU A 76 45.60 12.01 -0.86
N ALA A 77 45.33 13.32 -0.89
CA ALA A 77 46.25 14.32 -0.36
C ALA A 77 46.29 14.38 1.19
N GLY A 78 45.32 13.74 1.86
CA GLY A 78 45.20 13.75 3.32
C GLY A 78 44.96 15.13 3.91
N LYS A 79 44.29 16.01 3.19
CA LYS A 79 43.97 17.38 3.63
C LYS A 79 42.77 17.95 2.85
N SER A 80 42.02 18.86 3.48
CA SER A 80 41.02 19.66 2.80
C SER A 80 41.65 20.81 1.97
N ASN A 81 40.88 21.36 1.06
CA ASN A 81 41.22 22.55 0.32
C ASN A 81 40.55 23.81 0.88
N ASP A 82 39.69 23.66 1.91
CA ASP A 82 38.84 24.70 2.49
C ASP A 82 37.99 25.39 1.40
N SER A 83 37.55 24.60 0.44
CA SER A 83 36.79 25.06 -0.72
C SER A 83 35.38 25.52 -0.34
N PHE A 84 34.91 26.57 -1.03
CA PHE A 84 33.62 27.19 -0.75
C PHE A 84 32.76 27.21 -1.99
N ALA A 85 31.57 26.55 -1.95
CA ALA A 85 30.65 26.50 -3.05
C ALA A 85 29.60 27.61 -3.00
N ASP A 86 29.38 28.24 -4.14
CA ASP A 86 28.29 29.19 -4.40
C ASP A 86 27.68 28.81 -5.76
N GLY A 87 26.73 27.90 -5.76
CA GLY A 87 26.26 27.17 -6.95
C GLY A 87 27.11 25.95 -7.26
N TRP A 88 26.89 25.32 -8.36
CA TRP A 88 27.58 24.11 -8.86
C TRP A 88 27.47 22.90 -7.92
N SER A 89 27.27 21.93 -7.81
CA SER A 89 27.16 20.72 -6.99
C SER A 89 27.78 20.85 -5.58
N PRO A 90 27.19 21.63 -4.67
CA PRO A 90 27.71 21.77 -3.31
C PRO A 90 27.74 20.44 -2.57
N ILE A 91 28.78 20.22 -1.77
CA ILE A 91 28.93 19.08 -0.87
C ILE A 91 29.16 19.56 0.58
N ALA A 92 29.16 18.63 1.52
CA ALA A 92 29.68 18.85 2.86
C ALA A 92 30.71 17.77 3.18
N SER A 93 31.94 18.18 3.36
CA SER A 93 33.05 17.34 3.76
C SER A 93 33.80 17.97 4.92
N HIS A 94 34.05 17.18 5.95
CA HIS A 94 34.88 17.57 7.09
C HIS A 94 36.25 16.88 7.01
N TYR A 95 37.29 17.63 7.33
CA TYR A 95 38.62 17.10 7.53
C TYR A 95 39.01 17.25 9.00
N LYS A 96 39.44 16.15 9.64
CA LYS A 96 39.85 16.12 11.02
C LYS A 96 41.06 15.21 11.24
N LYS A 97 42.05 15.70 11.94
CA LYS A 97 43.18 14.90 12.40
C LYS A 97 42.89 14.32 13.79
N ILE A 98 43.05 13.02 13.91
CA ILE A 98 42.83 12.32 15.17
C ILE A 98 44.09 11.53 15.50
N THR A 99 44.59 11.69 16.73
CA THR A 99 45.66 10.87 17.28
C THR A 99 45.10 10.07 18.44
N LEU A 100 45.25 8.75 18.39
CA LEU A 100 44.80 7.84 19.44
C LEU A 100 45.98 7.15 20.09
N ALA A 101 46.03 7.12 21.41
CA ALA A 101 46.95 6.28 22.16
C ALA A 101 46.54 4.81 22.08
N PRO A 102 47.43 3.83 22.36
CA PRO A 102 47.06 2.43 22.40
C PRO A 102 45.90 2.15 23.35
N GLY A 103 44.82 1.56 22.82
CA GLY A 103 43.60 1.28 23.59
C GLY A 103 42.63 2.46 23.73
N GLU A 104 42.98 3.66 23.25
CA GLU A 104 42.07 4.80 23.25
C GLU A 104 40.99 4.69 22.16
N THR A 105 39.78 5.14 22.51
CA THR A 105 38.65 5.24 21.61
C THR A 105 38.10 6.65 21.62
N LYS A 106 37.84 7.23 20.44
CA LYS A 106 37.17 8.51 20.29
C LYS A 106 35.89 8.32 19.51
N THR A 107 34.75 8.74 20.05
CA THR A 107 33.47 8.71 19.39
C THR A 107 33.10 10.07 18.79
N LEU A 108 32.76 10.11 17.51
CA LEU A 108 32.29 11.31 16.83
C LEU A 108 30.82 11.13 16.49
N VAL A 109 30.04 12.19 16.67
CA VAL A 109 28.61 12.24 16.29
C VAL A 109 28.48 13.20 15.13
N PHE A 110 28.07 12.64 13.97
CA PHE A 110 27.72 13.42 12.78
C PHE A 110 26.23 13.60 12.70
N ILE A 111 25.77 14.80 12.39
CA ILE A 111 24.34 15.10 12.21
C ILE A 111 24.13 15.69 10.82
N LEU A 112 23.33 15.03 10.02
CA LEU A 112 22.73 15.58 8.80
C LEU A 112 21.31 15.99 9.13
N GLY A 113 20.99 17.27 8.98
CA GLY A 113 19.70 17.83 9.35
C GLY A 113 19.06 18.60 8.20
N TYR A 114 17.73 18.63 8.25
CA TYR A 114 16.88 19.38 7.34
C TYR A 114 15.91 20.24 8.16
N VAL A 115 15.79 21.52 7.81
CA VAL A 115 14.95 22.49 8.51
C VAL A 115 13.94 23.09 7.56
N GLU A 116 12.65 23.00 7.88
CA GLU A 116 11.59 23.77 7.27
C GLU A 116 11.20 24.95 8.16
N MET A 117 11.03 26.12 7.55
CA MET A 117 10.56 27.30 8.24
C MET A 117 9.99 28.32 7.22
N PRO A 118 9.05 29.20 7.64
CA PRO A 118 8.52 30.22 6.77
C PRO A 118 9.63 31.07 6.12
N VAL A 119 9.46 31.43 4.85
CA VAL A 119 10.48 32.17 4.07
C VAL A 119 10.86 33.48 4.75
N ASP A 120 9.92 34.18 5.37
CA ASP A 120 10.13 35.41 6.13
C ASP A 120 10.90 35.23 7.43
N GLN A 121 11.08 34.01 7.90
CA GLN A 121 11.84 33.67 9.13
C GLN A 121 13.18 32.97 8.80
N LYS A 122 13.41 32.59 7.55
CA LYS A 122 14.57 31.81 7.12
C LYS A 122 15.91 32.54 7.30
N PHE A 123 15.89 33.86 7.18
CA PHE A 123 17.08 34.68 7.19
C PHE A 123 17.12 35.59 8.41
N GLU A 124 18.33 35.96 8.84
CA GLU A 124 18.58 37.03 9.76
C GLU A 124 18.17 38.39 9.16
N ALA A 125 18.28 39.46 9.93
CA ALA A 125 17.91 40.81 9.53
C ALA A 125 18.64 41.33 8.27
N ASP A 126 19.75 40.73 7.90
CA ASP A 126 20.51 41.04 6.68
C ASP A 126 19.89 40.45 5.40
N GLY A 127 18.85 39.60 5.52
CA GLY A 127 18.18 38.94 4.43
C GLY A 127 19.03 37.93 3.63
N LYS A 128 20.19 37.51 4.17
CA LYS A 128 21.15 36.62 3.48
C LYS A 128 21.64 35.48 4.36
N THR A 129 21.98 35.77 5.61
CA THR A 129 22.47 34.79 6.57
C THR A 129 21.34 33.91 7.04
N ILE A 130 21.54 32.60 7.05
CA ILE A 130 20.51 31.65 7.51
C ILE A 130 20.24 31.88 9.01
N ASN A 131 18.98 31.95 9.39
CA ASN A 131 18.57 31.87 10.79
C ASN A 131 18.74 30.43 11.30
N LYS A 132 19.71 30.24 12.18
CA LYS A 132 20.19 28.92 12.60
C LYS A 132 19.47 28.34 13.84
N VAL A 133 18.50 29.07 14.41
CA VAL A 133 17.89 28.70 15.70
C VAL A 133 17.37 27.26 15.68
N LYS A 134 16.54 26.88 14.72
CA LYS A 134 16.01 25.52 14.63
C LYS A 134 17.09 24.45 14.39
N ALA A 135 18.10 24.77 13.59
CA ALA A 135 19.22 23.84 13.38
C ALA A 135 20.00 23.61 14.66
N LEU A 136 20.25 24.67 15.42
CA LEU A 136 20.94 24.58 16.73
C LEU A 136 20.13 23.75 17.74
N GLU A 137 18.81 23.89 17.77
CA GLU A 137 17.93 23.06 18.60
C GLU A 137 18.02 21.57 18.22
N MET A 138 18.03 21.26 16.91
CA MET A 138 18.22 19.89 16.44
C MET A 138 19.59 19.32 16.79
N MET A 139 20.66 20.12 16.65
CA MET A 139 22.00 19.72 17.01
C MET A 139 22.10 19.45 18.53
N GLU A 140 21.54 20.33 19.36
CA GLU A 140 21.54 20.17 20.82
C GLU A 140 20.86 18.87 21.25
N LYS A 141 19.86 18.42 20.53
CA LYS A 141 19.15 17.17 20.80
C LYS A 141 20.01 15.91 20.64
N TYR A 142 21.03 15.92 19.74
CA TYR A 142 21.78 14.73 19.37
C TYR A 142 23.30 14.87 19.38
N ASN A 143 23.86 15.96 19.90
CA ASN A 143 25.28 16.29 19.77
C ASN A 143 26.26 15.52 20.68
N THR A 144 25.79 14.54 21.46
CA THR A 144 26.65 13.66 22.26
C THR A 144 26.27 12.19 22.09
N PRO A 145 27.21 11.25 22.32
CA PRO A 145 26.93 9.82 22.27
C PRO A 145 25.77 9.40 23.20
N GLU A 146 25.66 10.00 24.38
CA GLU A 146 24.61 9.71 25.37
C GLU A 146 23.22 10.14 24.83
N LYS A 147 23.14 11.31 24.20
CA LYS A 147 21.92 11.83 23.60
C LYS A 147 21.49 10.97 22.39
N VAL A 148 22.43 10.51 21.59
CA VAL A 148 22.16 9.57 20.49
C VAL A 148 21.62 8.24 21.06
N ALA A 149 22.26 7.71 22.13
CA ALA A 149 21.79 6.49 22.78
C ALA A 149 20.37 6.64 23.35
N ALA A 150 20.06 7.81 23.96
CA ALA A 150 18.71 8.12 24.43
C ALA A 150 17.70 8.19 23.28
N GLY A 151 18.03 8.85 22.17
CA GLY A 151 17.17 8.91 20.98
C GLY A 151 16.92 7.54 20.35
N LEU A 152 17.92 6.65 20.33
CA LEU A 152 17.72 5.26 19.89
C LEU A 152 16.83 4.46 20.85
N ALA A 153 16.91 4.72 22.17
CA ALA A 153 16.02 4.09 23.13
C ALA A 153 14.57 4.57 22.96
N GLU A 154 14.34 5.87 22.77
CA GLU A 154 13.01 6.43 22.45
C GLU A 154 12.44 5.83 21.17
N LEU A 155 13.26 5.70 20.11
CA LEU A 155 12.84 5.07 18.85
C LEU A 155 12.45 3.61 19.06
N LYS A 156 13.24 2.85 19.83
CA LYS A 156 12.93 1.46 20.16
C LYS A 156 11.62 1.34 20.94
N GLU A 157 11.39 2.21 21.90
CA GLU A 157 10.12 2.24 22.66
C GLU A 157 8.95 2.57 21.77
N HIS A 158 9.07 3.57 20.87
CA HIS A 158 8.04 3.91 19.89
C HIS A 158 7.64 2.70 19.04
N TRP A 159 8.61 1.98 18.47
CA TRP A 159 8.32 0.78 17.65
C TRP A 159 7.74 -0.35 18.51
N ASN A 160 8.24 -0.58 19.70
CA ASN A 160 7.68 -1.61 20.57
C ASN A 160 6.20 -1.32 20.90
N ASN A 161 5.85 -0.06 21.15
CA ASN A 161 4.47 0.33 21.42
C ASN A 161 3.57 0.10 20.20
N LEU A 162 4.01 0.49 18.99
CA LEU A 162 3.26 0.24 17.75
C LEU A 162 3.07 -1.25 17.48
N LEU A 163 4.13 -2.04 17.58
CA LEU A 163 4.10 -3.46 17.25
C LEU A 163 3.38 -4.30 18.30
N SER A 164 3.27 -3.80 19.56
CA SER A 164 2.58 -4.50 20.65
C SER A 164 1.04 -4.47 20.56
N ILE A 165 0.48 -3.68 19.64
CA ILE A 165 -0.98 -3.60 19.46
C ILE A 165 -1.55 -4.93 18.98
N LEU A 166 -0.84 -5.64 18.13
CA LEU A 166 -1.11 -7.01 17.75
C LEU A 166 0.17 -7.83 17.83
N ASN A 167 0.18 -8.85 18.66
CA ASN A 167 1.27 -9.81 18.77
C ASN A 167 0.74 -11.23 18.75
N VAL A 168 1.38 -12.14 18.04
CA VAL A 168 0.95 -13.52 17.88
C VAL A 168 2.08 -14.49 18.19
N ASN A 169 1.70 -15.66 18.67
CA ASN A 169 2.58 -16.81 18.86
C ASN A 169 1.89 -18.03 18.26
N THR A 170 2.30 -18.36 17.05
CA THR A 170 1.82 -19.52 16.29
C THR A 170 2.88 -20.63 16.30
N PRO A 171 2.54 -21.86 15.89
CA PRO A 171 3.53 -22.93 15.71
C PRO A 171 4.60 -22.64 14.64
N ASP A 172 4.44 -21.61 13.81
CA ASP A 172 5.35 -21.25 12.72
C ASP A 172 6.09 -19.93 13.02
N ASP A 173 7.40 -20.01 13.25
CA ASP A 173 8.24 -18.86 13.56
C ASP A 173 8.35 -17.86 12.41
N LYS A 174 8.19 -18.30 11.14
CA LYS A 174 8.19 -17.41 9.98
C LYS A 174 6.96 -16.51 9.99
N VAL A 175 5.79 -17.08 10.33
CA VAL A 175 4.56 -16.32 10.55
C VAL A 175 4.74 -15.31 11.70
N ASN A 176 5.29 -15.77 12.84
CA ASN A 176 5.51 -14.89 14.00
C ASN A 176 6.39 -13.68 13.65
N ARG A 177 7.47 -13.88 12.89
CA ARG A 177 8.35 -12.79 12.44
C ARG A 177 7.65 -11.81 11.48
N MET A 178 6.87 -12.34 10.53
CA MET A 178 6.12 -11.49 9.58
C MET A 178 5.06 -10.68 10.31
N VAL A 179 4.19 -11.32 11.10
CA VAL A 179 3.05 -10.64 11.73
C VAL A 179 3.49 -9.67 12.82
N ASN A 180 4.44 -10.08 13.68
CA ASN A 180 4.81 -9.26 14.83
C ASN A 180 5.71 -8.08 14.48
N ILE A 181 6.45 -8.13 13.35
CA ILE A 181 7.44 -7.11 13.02
C ILE A 181 7.32 -6.64 11.58
N TRP A 182 7.69 -7.50 10.62
CA TRP A 182 8.05 -7.04 9.28
C TRP A 182 6.86 -6.57 8.44
N ASN A 183 5.75 -7.27 8.51
CA ASN A 183 4.56 -6.86 7.76
C ASN A 183 3.97 -5.56 8.32
N GLN A 184 3.89 -5.43 9.67
CA GLN A 184 3.45 -4.19 10.31
C GLN A 184 4.38 -3.01 9.97
N TYR A 185 5.70 -3.24 9.98
CA TYR A 185 6.69 -2.23 9.60
C TYR A 185 6.51 -1.78 8.15
N GLN A 186 6.35 -2.73 7.22
CA GLN A 186 6.13 -2.39 5.81
C GLN A 186 4.81 -1.66 5.58
N CYS A 187 3.72 -2.03 6.28
CA CYS A 187 2.46 -1.28 6.24
C CYS A 187 2.68 0.18 6.64
N MET A 188 3.45 0.44 7.70
CA MET A 188 3.76 1.80 8.14
C MET A 188 4.58 2.58 7.11
N VAL A 189 5.60 1.95 6.51
CA VAL A 189 6.40 2.57 5.43
C VAL A 189 5.53 2.89 4.22
N THR A 190 4.72 1.95 3.79
CA THR A 190 3.80 2.13 2.66
C THR A 190 2.79 3.23 2.93
N PHE A 191 2.22 3.29 4.14
CA PHE A 191 1.31 4.37 4.52
C PHE A 191 1.97 5.75 4.45
N ASN A 192 3.18 5.90 5.00
CA ASN A 192 3.86 7.18 5.05
C ASN A 192 4.25 7.70 3.67
N LEU A 193 4.72 6.82 2.80
CA LEU A 193 5.27 7.18 1.49
C LEU A 193 4.29 6.93 0.35
N SER A 194 3.31 6.01 0.52
CA SER A 194 2.46 5.51 -0.56
C SER A 194 3.32 5.13 -1.78
N ARG A 195 2.97 5.53 -2.99
CA ARG A 195 3.77 5.32 -4.22
C ARG A 195 4.47 6.60 -4.67
N SER A 196 4.45 7.66 -3.82
CA SER A 196 4.84 9.01 -4.24
C SER A 196 6.33 9.32 -4.15
N ALA A 197 7.11 8.55 -3.43
CA ALA A 197 8.52 8.86 -3.15
C ALA A 197 9.47 7.70 -3.45
N SER A 198 9.13 6.84 -4.39
CA SER A 198 9.88 5.63 -4.66
C SER A 198 10.48 5.59 -6.06
N TYR A 199 11.78 5.35 -6.12
CA TYR A 199 12.45 4.92 -7.33
C TYR A 199 11.98 3.53 -7.81
N PHE A 200 11.48 2.71 -6.88
CA PHE A 200 11.19 1.29 -7.11
C PHE A 200 9.79 1.06 -7.67
N GLU A 201 8.82 1.89 -7.31
CA GLU A 201 7.43 1.72 -7.73
C GLU A 201 7.11 2.58 -8.96
N SER A 202 6.91 3.86 -8.76
CA SER A 202 6.35 4.75 -9.78
C SER A 202 7.31 5.86 -10.16
N GLY A 203 8.50 5.86 -9.61
CA GLY A 203 9.43 6.97 -9.73
C GLY A 203 9.04 8.16 -8.83
N ILE A 204 9.84 9.20 -8.92
CA ILE A 204 9.65 10.44 -8.18
C ILE A 204 8.61 11.33 -8.87
N GLY A 205 7.81 12.02 -8.06
CA GLY A 205 6.82 12.98 -8.56
C GLY A 205 5.43 12.40 -8.81
N ARG A 206 5.20 11.07 -8.64
CA ARG A 206 3.85 10.51 -8.66
C ARG A 206 3.07 10.93 -7.41
N GLY A 207 1.77 11.19 -7.57
CA GLY A 207 0.88 11.46 -6.45
C GLY A 207 0.55 10.23 -5.63
N MET A 208 -0.18 10.44 -4.54
CA MET A 208 -0.75 9.37 -3.71
C MET A 208 -2.05 8.89 -4.33
N GLY A 209 -2.16 7.59 -4.64
CA GLY A 209 -3.35 7.03 -5.28
C GLY A 209 -4.57 7.04 -4.36
N PHE A 210 -5.74 7.33 -4.91
CA PHE A 210 -7.02 7.23 -4.21
C PHE A 210 -7.28 5.79 -3.76
N ARG A 211 -7.24 4.87 -4.70
CA ARG A 211 -7.34 3.42 -4.48
C ARG A 211 -6.30 2.92 -3.49
N ASP A 212 -5.05 3.25 -3.77
CA ASP A 212 -3.90 2.77 -3.03
C ASP A 212 -3.95 3.16 -1.57
N SER A 213 -4.18 4.46 -1.30
CA SER A 213 -4.18 4.99 0.07
C SER A 213 -5.35 4.47 0.90
N ASN A 214 -6.54 4.26 0.29
CA ASN A 214 -7.67 3.63 0.97
C ASN A 214 -7.38 2.18 1.36
N GLN A 215 -6.71 1.42 0.50
CA GLN A 215 -6.33 0.03 0.80
C GLN A 215 -5.21 -0.04 1.83
N ASP A 216 -4.23 0.87 1.78
CA ASP A 216 -3.15 0.92 2.76
C ASP A 216 -3.69 1.12 4.19
N VAL A 217 -4.76 1.90 4.37
CA VAL A 217 -5.44 2.07 5.66
C VAL A 217 -5.83 0.74 6.30
N LEU A 218 -6.26 -0.25 5.51
CA LEU A 218 -6.71 -1.55 6.03
C LEU A 218 -5.61 -2.30 6.79
N GLY A 219 -4.35 -2.10 6.40
CA GLY A 219 -3.20 -2.80 6.97
C GLY A 219 -2.63 -2.17 8.24
N PHE A 220 -2.94 -0.91 8.54
CA PHE A 220 -2.31 -0.22 9.69
C PHE A 220 -3.28 0.59 10.56
N VAL A 221 -4.56 0.64 10.24
CA VAL A 221 -5.57 1.41 11.02
C VAL A 221 -5.53 1.08 12.53
N HIS A 222 -5.19 -0.15 12.88
CA HIS A 222 -5.04 -0.59 14.26
C HIS A 222 -3.84 0.06 15.00
N GLN A 223 -2.82 0.49 14.28
CA GLN A 223 -1.59 1.06 14.86
C GLN A 223 -1.69 2.56 15.10
N ILE A 224 -2.25 3.31 14.15
CA ILE A 224 -2.28 4.77 14.18
C ILE A 224 -3.64 5.30 13.68
N PRO A 225 -4.74 5.01 14.41
CA PRO A 225 -6.09 5.32 13.96
C PRO A 225 -6.31 6.83 13.71
N ASP A 226 -5.68 7.71 14.49
CA ASP A 226 -5.82 9.16 14.30
C ASP A 226 -5.28 9.59 12.92
N ARG A 227 -4.11 9.09 12.53
CA ARG A 227 -3.53 9.36 11.20
C ARG A 227 -4.29 8.65 10.08
N ALA A 228 -4.89 7.50 10.36
CA ALA A 228 -5.79 6.84 9.42
C ALA A 228 -7.02 7.72 9.13
N ARG A 229 -7.62 8.33 10.17
CA ARG A 229 -8.71 9.28 10.03
C ARG A 229 -8.34 10.47 9.16
N GLU A 230 -7.21 11.11 9.44
CA GLU A 230 -6.70 12.22 8.63
C GLU A 230 -6.53 11.81 7.15
N ARG A 231 -5.93 10.66 6.89
CA ARG A 231 -5.72 10.15 5.53
C ARG A 231 -7.04 9.89 4.81
N ILE A 232 -8.03 9.31 5.48
CA ILE A 232 -9.37 9.06 4.90
C ILE A 232 -10.03 10.40 4.49
N ILE A 233 -9.94 11.42 5.31
CA ILE A 233 -10.48 12.76 5.02
C ILE A 233 -9.72 13.39 3.82
N ASP A 234 -8.40 13.32 3.81
CA ASP A 234 -7.58 13.83 2.70
C ASP A 234 -7.97 13.19 1.36
N ILE A 235 -8.13 11.86 1.35
CA ILE A 235 -8.53 11.10 0.15
C ILE A 235 -9.95 11.50 -0.27
N ALA A 236 -10.92 11.45 0.64
CA ALA A 236 -12.32 11.77 0.36
C ALA A 236 -12.48 13.20 -0.19
N SER A 237 -11.60 14.14 0.22
CA SER A 237 -11.59 15.51 -0.28
C SER A 237 -11.31 15.63 -1.78
N THR A 238 -10.81 14.59 -2.41
CA THR A 238 -10.53 14.55 -3.86
C THR A 238 -11.63 13.86 -4.67
N GLN A 239 -12.73 13.46 -4.02
CA GLN A 239 -13.89 12.88 -4.69
C GLN A 239 -14.74 13.96 -5.36
N PHE A 240 -15.43 13.61 -6.44
CA PHE A 240 -16.39 14.48 -7.13
C PHE A 240 -17.81 14.27 -6.62
N PRO A 241 -18.72 15.27 -6.81
CA PRO A 241 -20.12 15.15 -6.39
C PRO A 241 -20.89 13.99 -7.04
N ASP A 242 -20.44 13.48 -8.18
CA ASP A 242 -21.04 12.33 -8.88
C ASP A 242 -20.51 10.97 -8.38
N GLY A 243 -19.61 10.97 -7.39
CA GLY A 243 -18.99 9.79 -6.81
C GLY A 243 -17.71 9.32 -7.49
N GLY A 244 -17.32 9.90 -8.63
CA GLY A 244 -15.98 9.74 -9.19
C GLY A 244 -14.92 10.43 -8.34
N CYS A 245 -13.65 10.30 -8.70
CA CYS A 245 -12.56 10.92 -7.96
C CYS A 245 -11.35 11.15 -8.86
N TYR A 246 -10.44 12.01 -8.40
CA TYR A 246 -9.09 11.98 -8.94
C TYR A 246 -8.43 10.65 -8.58
N HIS A 247 -7.77 10.03 -9.53
CA HIS A 247 -7.04 8.78 -9.27
C HIS A 247 -5.87 8.96 -8.31
N GLN A 248 -5.34 10.18 -8.22
CA GLN A 248 -4.28 10.53 -7.27
C GLN A 248 -4.36 11.99 -6.80
N TYR A 249 -3.72 12.28 -5.66
CA TYR A 249 -3.54 13.62 -5.12
C TYR A 249 -2.08 13.89 -4.76
N GLN A 250 -1.70 15.16 -4.69
CA GLN A 250 -0.34 15.56 -4.33
C GLN A 250 -0.17 15.56 -2.80
N PRO A 251 0.83 14.88 -2.25
CA PRO A 251 0.96 14.71 -0.80
C PRO A 251 1.20 16.03 -0.04
N LEU A 252 1.88 17.00 -0.66
CA LEU A 252 2.18 18.27 -0.01
C LEU A 252 0.99 19.24 0.02
N THR A 253 0.22 19.30 -1.05
CA THR A 253 -0.93 20.23 -1.17
C THR A 253 -2.24 19.58 -0.78
N LYS A 254 -2.29 18.24 -0.73
CA LYS A 254 -3.47 17.42 -0.53
C LYS A 254 -4.57 17.65 -1.58
N LYS A 255 -4.20 18.16 -2.76
CA LYS A 255 -5.11 18.43 -3.86
C LYS A 255 -5.08 17.32 -4.90
N GLY A 256 -6.24 17.04 -5.48
CA GLY A 256 -6.39 16.12 -6.58
C GLY A 256 -5.53 16.53 -7.78
N ASN A 257 -5.06 15.52 -8.51
CA ASN A 257 -4.19 15.69 -9.67
C ASN A 257 -4.80 14.97 -10.88
N ALA A 258 -5.09 15.75 -11.93
CA ALA A 258 -5.71 15.26 -13.15
C ALA A 258 -4.71 14.64 -14.16
N ASP A 259 -3.40 14.65 -13.90
CA ASP A 259 -2.37 14.20 -14.84
C ASP A 259 -2.54 12.74 -15.30
N ILE A 260 -2.99 11.86 -14.38
CA ILE A 260 -3.35 10.47 -14.70
C ILE A 260 -4.85 10.36 -15.02
N GLY A 261 -5.62 11.39 -14.74
CA GLY A 261 -7.06 11.44 -14.95
C GLY A 261 -7.87 10.90 -13.77
N GLY A 262 -9.12 10.62 -14.04
CA GLY A 262 -10.10 10.02 -13.13
C GLY A 262 -10.83 8.88 -13.82
N ASP A 263 -12.03 8.56 -13.33
CA ASP A 263 -12.92 7.54 -13.90
C ASP A 263 -12.38 6.10 -13.89
N PHE A 264 -11.54 5.78 -12.89
CA PHE A 264 -11.25 4.39 -12.54
C PHE A 264 -12.46 3.83 -11.79
N SER A 265 -13.02 2.76 -12.32
CA SER A 265 -14.37 2.31 -11.91
C SER A 265 -14.42 1.68 -10.51
N ASP A 266 -13.30 1.22 -9.97
CA ASP A 266 -13.20 0.63 -8.64
C ASP A 266 -12.88 1.65 -7.52
N ASP A 267 -12.26 2.80 -7.87
CA ASP A 267 -11.78 3.79 -6.90
C ASP A 267 -12.81 4.14 -5.81
N PRO A 268 -14.09 4.45 -6.12
CA PRO A 268 -15.06 4.85 -5.11
C PRO A 268 -15.33 3.79 -4.03
N LEU A 269 -15.24 2.51 -4.37
CA LEU A 269 -15.56 1.42 -3.45
C LEU A 269 -14.55 1.27 -2.31
N TRP A 270 -13.30 1.64 -2.54
CA TRP A 270 -12.25 1.56 -1.54
C TRP A 270 -12.44 2.53 -0.40
N LEU A 271 -13.11 3.68 -0.63
CA LEU A 271 -13.47 4.61 0.44
C LEU A 271 -14.49 4.01 1.42
N ILE A 272 -15.45 3.22 0.94
CA ILE A 272 -16.40 2.50 1.81
C ILE A 272 -15.64 1.54 2.72
N LEU A 273 -14.64 0.82 2.19
CA LEU A 273 -13.86 -0.14 2.96
C LEU A 273 -12.97 0.54 4.02
N SER A 274 -12.28 1.63 3.66
CA SER A 274 -11.38 2.33 4.59
C SER A 274 -12.13 3.00 5.73
N VAL A 275 -13.24 3.70 5.45
CA VAL A 275 -14.12 4.29 6.48
C VAL A 275 -14.69 3.21 7.40
N SER A 276 -15.15 2.10 6.83
CA SER A 276 -15.68 0.99 7.62
C SER A 276 -14.61 0.34 8.51
N ALA A 277 -13.41 0.14 7.98
CA ALA A 277 -12.29 -0.39 8.77
C ALA A 277 -11.93 0.53 9.94
N TYR A 278 -11.93 1.85 9.71
CA TYR A 278 -11.69 2.84 10.75
C TYR A 278 -12.76 2.78 11.85
N ILE A 279 -14.04 2.77 11.48
CA ILE A 279 -15.14 2.69 12.46
C ILE A 279 -15.06 1.36 13.22
N LYS A 280 -14.84 0.25 12.55
CA LYS A 280 -14.67 -1.08 13.18
C LYS A 280 -13.52 -1.09 14.18
N GLU A 281 -12.41 -0.46 13.86
CA GLU A 281 -11.25 -0.42 14.75
C GLU A 281 -11.47 0.50 15.96
N THR A 282 -12.02 1.69 15.74
CA THR A 282 -12.06 2.74 16.77
C THR A 282 -13.38 2.84 17.52
N GLY A 283 -14.49 2.48 16.86
CA GLY A 283 -15.85 2.82 17.34
C GLY A 283 -16.21 4.30 17.15
N ASP A 284 -15.40 5.07 16.42
CA ASP A 284 -15.66 6.48 16.12
C ASP A 284 -16.63 6.63 14.94
N TRP A 285 -17.92 6.64 15.25
CA TRP A 285 -18.97 6.91 14.29
C TRP A 285 -19.05 8.40 13.89
N GLY A 286 -18.40 9.30 14.67
CA GLY A 286 -18.37 10.74 14.40
C GLY A 286 -17.67 11.10 13.08
N ILE A 287 -16.86 10.21 12.52
CA ILE A 287 -16.28 10.42 11.18
C ILE A 287 -17.35 10.61 10.10
N LEU A 288 -18.53 10.03 10.27
CA LEU A 288 -19.63 10.12 9.29
C LEU A 288 -20.23 11.53 9.18
N ASP A 289 -20.13 12.33 10.26
CA ASP A 289 -20.59 13.71 10.31
C ASP A 289 -19.52 14.73 9.90
N GLU A 290 -18.28 14.27 9.67
CA GLU A 290 -17.17 15.14 9.26
C GLU A 290 -17.49 15.80 7.92
N MET A 291 -17.39 17.13 7.88
CA MET A 291 -17.63 17.92 6.67
C MET A 291 -16.41 17.87 5.75
N VAL A 292 -16.53 17.16 4.66
CA VAL A 292 -15.46 16.90 3.69
C VAL A 292 -15.78 17.58 2.37
N PRO A 293 -14.85 18.33 1.75
CA PRO A 293 -15.08 18.95 0.45
C PRO A 293 -15.17 17.92 -0.67
N TYR A 294 -15.98 18.19 -1.68
CA TYR A 294 -15.83 17.59 -2.99
C TYR A 294 -14.84 18.42 -3.81
N ASP A 295 -14.04 17.76 -4.65
CA ASP A 295 -13.07 18.41 -5.57
C ASP A 295 -12.14 19.43 -4.87
N ASN A 296 -11.78 19.13 -3.61
CA ASN A 296 -11.04 20.05 -2.74
C ASN A 296 -11.70 21.44 -2.53
N ASP A 297 -13.00 21.60 -2.84
CA ASP A 297 -13.74 22.85 -2.67
C ASP A 297 -14.66 22.80 -1.42
N MET A 298 -14.26 23.49 -0.36
CA MET A 298 -15.02 23.58 0.88
C MET A 298 -16.43 24.21 0.71
N SER A 299 -16.67 24.96 -0.36
CA SER A 299 -18.00 25.56 -0.60
C SER A 299 -19.09 24.52 -0.94
N ILE A 300 -18.69 23.33 -1.38
CA ILE A 300 -19.57 22.20 -1.69
C ILE A 300 -19.36 20.99 -0.76
N ALA A 301 -18.73 21.23 0.40
CA ALA A 301 -18.49 20.17 1.38
C ALA A 301 -19.80 19.51 1.85
N LYS A 302 -19.72 18.20 2.11
CA LYS A 302 -20.81 17.37 2.62
C LYS A 302 -20.28 16.47 3.74
N PRO A 303 -21.17 15.92 4.59
CA PRO A 303 -20.78 14.90 5.53
C PRO A 303 -20.12 13.69 4.84
N MET A 304 -19.19 13.02 5.51
CA MET A 304 -18.55 11.79 5.01
C MET A 304 -19.58 10.73 4.58
N LEU A 305 -20.73 10.67 5.26
CA LEU A 305 -21.81 9.76 4.90
C LEU A 305 -22.31 10.00 3.46
N ASP A 306 -22.38 11.27 3.01
CA ASP A 306 -22.75 11.58 1.62
C ASP A 306 -21.68 11.11 0.62
N HIS A 307 -20.38 11.17 1.01
CA HIS A 307 -19.29 10.62 0.20
C HIS A 307 -19.41 9.09 0.01
N LEU A 308 -19.79 8.36 1.07
CA LEU A 308 -20.06 6.92 0.97
C LEU A 308 -21.28 6.64 0.10
N LYS A 309 -22.34 7.46 0.21
CA LYS A 309 -23.54 7.35 -0.60
C LYS A 309 -23.25 7.52 -2.08
N VAL A 310 -22.55 8.58 -2.46
CA VAL A 310 -22.22 8.79 -3.88
C VAL A 310 -21.24 7.73 -4.40
N SER A 311 -20.33 7.21 -3.57
CA SER A 311 -19.47 6.07 -3.91
C SER A 311 -20.26 4.82 -4.26
N PHE A 312 -21.23 4.46 -3.43
CA PHE A 312 -22.10 3.31 -3.66
C PHE A 312 -22.93 3.47 -4.93
N TYR A 313 -23.62 4.61 -5.08
CA TYR A 313 -24.49 4.86 -6.21
C TYR A 313 -23.75 5.20 -7.51
N LYS A 314 -22.46 5.58 -7.47
CA LYS A 314 -21.64 5.67 -8.68
C LYS A 314 -21.62 4.35 -9.45
N ILE A 315 -21.54 3.25 -8.73
CA ILE A 315 -21.58 1.90 -9.35
C ILE A 315 -22.99 1.57 -9.87
N VAL A 316 -23.99 1.72 -9.02
CA VAL A 316 -25.39 1.39 -9.36
C VAL A 316 -25.92 2.16 -10.58
N ASN A 317 -25.47 3.41 -10.73
CA ASN A 317 -25.91 4.31 -11.81
C ASN A 317 -25.11 4.15 -13.12
N ASN A 318 -24.06 3.32 -13.13
CA ASN A 318 -23.19 3.12 -14.31
C ASN A 318 -23.05 1.63 -14.63
N LEU A 319 -24.15 1.03 -15.04
CA LEU A 319 -24.22 -0.38 -15.44
C LEU A 319 -24.30 -0.53 -16.97
N GLY A 320 -23.70 -1.58 -17.47
CA GLY A 320 -23.74 -1.98 -18.87
C GLY A 320 -24.88 -2.94 -19.20
N PRO A 321 -24.83 -3.60 -20.38
CA PRO A 321 -25.92 -4.43 -20.89
C PRO A 321 -26.28 -5.64 -20.02
N HIS A 322 -25.30 -6.21 -19.29
CA HIS A 322 -25.52 -7.35 -18.40
C HIS A 322 -25.88 -6.92 -16.96
N GLY A 323 -26.04 -5.60 -16.72
CA GLY A 323 -26.26 -5.05 -15.39
C GLY A 323 -25.03 -5.15 -14.48
N LEU A 324 -23.86 -5.25 -15.06
CA LEU A 324 -22.56 -5.18 -14.38
C LEU A 324 -21.97 -3.76 -14.49
N PRO A 325 -21.08 -3.35 -13.59
CA PRO A 325 -20.46 -2.03 -13.64
C PRO A 325 -19.66 -1.82 -14.94
N LEU A 326 -19.80 -0.64 -15.52
CA LEU A 326 -18.99 -0.24 -16.68
C LEU A 326 -17.52 -0.20 -16.31
N ALA A 327 -16.66 -0.66 -17.21
CA ALA A 327 -15.21 -0.65 -17.04
C ALA A 327 -14.63 0.77 -17.01
N MET A 328 -15.32 1.75 -17.63
CA MET A 328 -14.90 3.15 -17.73
C MET A 328 -13.46 3.27 -18.28
N ARG A 329 -12.58 4.01 -17.63
CA ARG A 329 -11.17 4.13 -18.03
C ARG A 329 -10.41 2.83 -17.82
N ALA A 330 -10.47 2.31 -16.60
CA ALA A 330 -9.97 1.01 -16.16
C ALA A 330 -10.60 0.67 -14.81
N ASP A 331 -10.41 -0.54 -14.35
CA ASP A 331 -10.64 -0.93 -12.97
C ASP A 331 -9.30 -1.01 -12.21
N TRP A 332 -9.19 -1.85 -11.18
CA TRP A 332 -7.95 -2.04 -10.41
C TRP A 332 -6.73 -2.39 -11.28
N ASN A 333 -6.94 -3.12 -12.37
CA ASN A 333 -5.87 -3.41 -13.33
C ASN A 333 -5.81 -2.31 -14.39
N ASP A 334 -4.99 -1.31 -14.14
CA ASP A 334 -4.83 -0.12 -14.98
C ASP A 334 -4.42 -0.43 -16.43
N CYS A 335 -3.91 -1.64 -16.67
CA CYS A 335 -3.43 -2.06 -17.99
C CYS A 335 -4.47 -2.81 -18.82
N ILE A 336 -5.67 -3.06 -18.26
CA ILE A 336 -6.82 -3.57 -19.00
C ILE A 336 -7.64 -2.39 -19.49
N ASN A 337 -7.43 -2.00 -20.75
CA ASN A 337 -7.94 -0.75 -21.30
C ASN A 337 -9.14 -0.98 -22.23
N LEU A 338 -10.20 -1.62 -21.76
CA LEU A 338 -11.37 -2.02 -22.56
C LEU A 338 -12.07 -0.85 -23.28
N SER A 339 -11.96 0.36 -22.77
CA SER A 339 -12.55 1.56 -23.39
C SER A 339 -11.49 2.57 -23.86
N CYS A 340 -10.23 2.39 -23.49
CA CYS A 340 -9.13 3.31 -23.79
C CYS A 340 -8.18 2.82 -24.88
N PHE A 341 -8.52 1.75 -25.60
CA PHE A 341 -7.72 1.27 -26.71
C PHE A 341 -7.90 2.16 -27.95
N SER A 342 -6.89 2.19 -28.82
CA SER A 342 -6.91 2.89 -30.10
C SER A 342 -6.25 2.03 -31.17
N ASP A 343 -6.73 2.17 -32.42
CA ASP A 343 -6.12 1.56 -33.59
C ASP A 343 -4.83 2.30 -34.02
N THR A 344 -4.54 3.45 -33.39
CA THR A 344 -3.33 4.23 -33.63
C THR A 344 -2.23 3.79 -32.68
N PRO A 345 -1.04 3.40 -33.18
CA PRO A 345 0.08 3.03 -32.32
C PRO A 345 0.44 4.12 -31.30
N GLY A 346 0.63 3.74 -30.03
CA GLY A 346 1.01 4.63 -28.94
C GLY A 346 -0.15 5.35 -28.23
N GLU A 347 -1.41 5.10 -28.62
CA GLU A 347 -2.58 5.72 -27.98
C GLU A 347 -3.37 4.77 -27.05
N SER A 348 -3.04 3.50 -27.00
CA SER A 348 -3.75 2.52 -26.17
C SER A 348 -3.12 2.44 -24.78
N PHE A 349 -3.44 3.40 -23.90
CA PHE A 349 -2.95 3.44 -22.52
C PHE A 349 -3.98 4.06 -21.57
N GLN A 350 -3.82 3.81 -20.28
CA GLN A 350 -4.78 4.13 -19.22
C GLN A 350 -5.22 5.62 -19.14
N THR A 351 -4.45 6.54 -19.65
CA THR A 351 -4.80 7.97 -19.65
C THR A 351 -5.56 8.42 -20.91
N TYR A 352 -5.77 7.52 -21.86
CA TYR A 352 -6.42 7.82 -23.13
C TYR A 352 -7.94 7.74 -23.05
N THR A 353 -8.64 8.73 -23.57
CA THR A 353 -10.10 8.71 -23.75
C THR A 353 -10.39 8.46 -25.22
N ASN A 354 -11.05 7.36 -25.55
CA ASN A 354 -11.22 6.93 -26.93
C ASN A 354 -12.26 7.80 -27.67
N PRO A 355 -11.85 8.54 -28.74
CA PRO A 355 -12.78 9.34 -29.55
C PRO A 355 -13.90 8.56 -30.20
N LYS A 356 -13.73 7.24 -30.42
CA LYS A 356 -14.77 6.34 -30.92
C LYS A 356 -16.02 6.35 -30.03
N PHE A 357 -15.85 6.60 -28.74
CA PHE A 357 -16.92 6.66 -27.74
C PHE A 357 -17.27 8.10 -27.31
N ALA A 358 -16.93 9.12 -28.15
CA ALA A 358 -17.16 10.53 -27.80
C ALA A 358 -18.62 10.83 -27.48
N ALA A 359 -19.57 10.22 -28.20
CA ALA A 359 -21.00 10.36 -27.95
C ALA A 359 -21.46 9.73 -26.61
N GLU A 360 -20.66 8.86 -26.04
CA GLU A 360 -20.90 8.15 -24.80
C GLU A 360 -20.09 8.75 -23.61
N GLY A 361 -19.45 9.89 -23.82
CA GLY A 361 -18.62 10.55 -22.82
C GLY A 361 -17.16 10.08 -22.79
N GLY A 362 -16.69 9.42 -23.86
CA GLY A 362 -15.31 8.98 -24.04
C GLY A 362 -15.03 7.54 -23.60
N TYR A 363 -16.02 6.85 -23.03
CA TYR A 363 -15.92 5.45 -22.61
C TYR A 363 -17.09 4.64 -23.13
N SER A 364 -16.83 3.37 -23.51
CA SER A 364 -17.87 2.43 -23.95
C SER A 364 -18.94 2.23 -22.89
N LYS A 365 -20.20 2.18 -23.33
CA LYS A 365 -21.35 1.77 -22.49
C LYS A 365 -21.65 0.27 -22.59
N VAL A 366 -20.72 -0.50 -23.20
CA VAL A 366 -20.81 -1.96 -23.35
C VAL A 366 -19.75 -2.68 -22.52
N ALA A 367 -18.55 -2.10 -22.42
CA ALA A 367 -17.47 -2.71 -21.63
C ALA A 367 -17.81 -2.74 -20.13
N GLU A 368 -17.82 -3.93 -19.53
CA GLU A 368 -18.21 -4.18 -18.14
C GLU A 368 -17.10 -4.88 -17.34
N SER A 369 -16.88 -4.48 -16.08
CA SER A 369 -15.91 -5.11 -15.19
C SER A 369 -16.60 -6.06 -14.19
N VAL A 370 -16.29 -7.34 -14.28
CA VAL A 370 -16.74 -8.34 -13.29
C VAL A 370 -15.98 -8.18 -11.98
N MET A 371 -14.71 -7.73 -12.03
CA MET A 371 -13.95 -7.42 -10.82
C MET A 371 -14.63 -6.34 -9.98
N VAL A 372 -15.06 -5.24 -10.59
CA VAL A 372 -15.78 -4.17 -9.88
C VAL A 372 -17.15 -4.65 -9.37
N ALA A 373 -17.85 -5.50 -10.12
CA ALA A 373 -19.10 -6.11 -9.68
C ALA A 373 -18.93 -6.92 -8.39
N THR A 374 -17.89 -7.77 -8.35
CA THR A 374 -17.59 -8.59 -7.15
C THR A 374 -17.08 -7.75 -5.99
N LEU A 375 -16.25 -6.72 -6.24
CA LEU A 375 -15.82 -5.76 -5.22
C LEU A 375 -17.01 -4.97 -4.65
N PHE A 376 -17.98 -4.58 -5.48
CA PHE A 376 -19.20 -3.91 -5.02
C PHE A 376 -20.00 -4.78 -4.06
N THR A 377 -20.14 -6.08 -4.35
CA THR A 377 -20.85 -7.01 -3.48
C THR A 377 -20.10 -7.32 -2.18
N TYR A 378 -18.77 -7.10 -2.14
CA TYR A 378 -17.95 -7.21 -0.95
C TYR A 378 -17.95 -5.93 -0.09
N ALA A 379 -17.84 -4.77 -0.72
CA ALA A 379 -17.79 -3.48 -0.04
C ALA A 379 -19.18 -3.00 0.43
N GLY A 380 -20.20 -3.21 -0.40
CA GLY A 380 -21.57 -2.71 -0.18
C GLY A 380 -22.20 -3.10 1.15
N PRO A 381 -22.06 -4.32 1.66
CA PRO A 381 -22.59 -4.70 2.98
C PRO A 381 -22.11 -3.83 4.14
N ASN A 382 -20.91 -3.25 4.06
CA ASN A 382 -20.43 -2.31 5.06
C ASN A 382 -21.23 -1.00 5.04
N TYR A 383 -21.55 -0.48 3.85
CA TYR A 383 -22.42 0.69 3.71
C TYR A 383 -23.83 0.42 4.28
N VAL A 384 -24.40 -0.74 3.98
CA VAL A 384 -25.69 -1.17 4.55
C VAL A 384 -25.63 -1.26 6.07
N ALA A 385 -24.56 -1.79 6.64
CA ALA A 385 -24.38 -1.87 8.10
C ALA A 385 -24.28 -0.48 8.74
N ILE A 386 -23.59 0.46 8.10
CA ILE A 386 -23.53 1.87 8.55
C ILE A 386 -24.93 2.48 8.55
N LEU A 387 -25.70 2.35 7.47
CA LEU A 387 -27.05 2.87 7.38
C LEU A 387 -27.98 2.29 8.47
N LYS A 388 -27.90 0.99 8.72
CA LYS A 388 -28.66 0.33 9.79
C LYS A 388 -28.30 0.87 11.17
N HIS A 389 -27.02 1.07 11.44
CA HIS A 389 -26.57 1.64 12.70
C HIS A 389 -27.14 3.05 12.94
N LEU A 390 -27.27 3.84 11.86
CA LEU A 390 -27.85 5.18 11.90
C LEU A 390 -29.40 5.18 11.92
N GLY A 391 -30.06 4.01 11.89
CA GLY A 391 -31.52 3.90 11.83
C GLY A 391 -32.13 4.32 10.48
N MET A 392 -31.32 4.33 9.41
CA MET A 392 -31.74 4.64 8.04
C MET A 392 -32.22 3.37 7.31
N ASP A 393 -33.23 2.70 7.89
CA ASP A 393 -33.63 1.35 7.46
C ASP A 393 -34.10 1.30 6.00
N ALA A 394 -34.84 2.31 5.55
CA ALA A 394 -35.34 2.33 4.16
C ALA A 394 -34.19 2.45 3.13
N GLU A 395 -33.18 3.28 3.40
CA GLU A 395 -31.99 3.39 2.57
C GLU A 395 -31.12 2.12 2.64
N ALA A 396 -31.05 1.49 3.81
CA ALA A 396 -30.36 0.23 4.00
C ALA A 396 -31.00 -0.91 3.19
N GLU A 397 -32.33 -1.01 3.20
CA GLU A 397 -33.09 -1.97 2.41
C GLU A 397 -32.91 -1.74 0.90
N ALA A 398 -32.97 -0.47 0.46
CA ALA A 398 -32.73 -0.11 -0.94
C ALA A 398 -31.30 -0.47 -1.39
N ALA A 399 -30.28 -0.17 -0.58
CA ALA A 399 -28.90 -0.52 -0.87
C ALA A 399 -28.69 -2.06 -0.90
N GLN A 400 -29.30 -2.78 0.03
CA GLN A 400 -29.24 -4.25 0.04
C GLN A 400 -29.86 -4.85 -1.22
N ALA A 401 -30.99 -4.31 -1.69
CA ALA A 401 -31.63 -4.77 -2.92
C ALA A 401 -30.71 -4.61 -4.16
N GLU A 402 -29.95 -3.51 -4.24
CA GLU A 402 -28.98 -3.34 -5.34
C GLU A 402 -27.81 -4.33 -5.25
N ILE A 403 -27.34 -4.67 -4.04
CA ILE A 403 -26.32 -5.71 -3.84
C ILE A 403 -26.85 -7.08 -4.28
N ASP A 404 -28.07 -7.43 -3.86
CA ASP A 404 -28.66 -8.73 -4.21
C ASP A 404 -28.89 -8.86 -5.71
N LYS A 405 -29.33 -7.78 -6.36
CA LYS A 405 -29.47 -7.69 -7.80
C LYS A 405 -28.12 -7.86 -8.52
N MET A 406 -27.05 -7.22 -8.02
CA MET A 406 -25.70 -7.37 -8.56
C MET A 406 -25.23 -8.82 -8.46
N LYS A 407 -25.43 -9.48 -7.31
CA LYS A 407 -25.10 -10.91 -7.15
C LYS A 407 -25.85 -11.79 -8.18
N ALA A 408 -27.12 -11.51 -8.42
CA ALA A 408 -27.91 -12.22 -9.42
C ALA A 408 -27.34 -11.99 -10.84
N ASN A 409 -27.03 -10.74 -11.20
CA ASN A 409 -26.46 -10.42 -12.50
C ASN A 409 -25.08 -11.10 -12.71
N ILE A 410 -24.24 -11.16 -11.70
CA ILE A 410 -22.95 -11.87 -11.76
C ILE A 410 -23.17 -13.37 -12.03
N MET A 411 -24.10 -14.00 -11.34
CA MET A 411 -24.40 -15.42 -11.55
C MET A 411 -24.98 -15.70 -12.95
N GLU A 412 -25.84 -14.82 -13.45
CA GLU A 412 -26.49 -14.96 -14.75
C GLU A 412 -25.51 -14.77 -15.92
N SER A 413 -24.62 -13.76 -15.82
CA SER A 413 -23.81 -13.31 -16.94
C SER A 413 -22.31 -13.58 -16.81
N ALA A 414 -21.78 -13.75 -15.60
CA ALA A 414 -20.34 -13.82 -15.39
C ALA A 414 -19.83 -15.18 -14.85
N TRP A 415 -20.71 -16.15 -14.54
CA TRP A 415 -20.30 -17.49 -14.13
C TRP A 415 -19.99 -18.37 -15.34
N ASP A 416 -18.73 -18.82 -15.50
CA ASP A 416 -18.23 -19.61 -16.65
C ASP A 416 -18.17 -21.13 -16.36
N GLY A 417 -18.90 -21.57 -15.33
CA GLY A 417 -19.01 -22.99 -14.94
C GLY A 417 -18.05 -23.43 -13.83
N ASP A 418 -16.82 -22.93 -13.84
CA ASP A 418 -15.79 -23.27 -12.87
C ASP A 418 -15.13 -22.03 -12.21
N TRP A 419 -15.24 -20.85 -12.83
CA TRP A 419 -14.76 -19.57 -12.32
C TRP A 419 -15.58 -18.40 -12.86
N PHE A 420 -15.36 -17.19 -12.38
CA PHE A 420 -16.00 -15.96 -12.85
C PHE A 420 -15.19 -15.30 -13.97
N LEU A 421 -15.88 -14.79 -14.99
CA LEU A 421 -15.27 -14.01 -16.07
C LEU A 421 -14.48 -12.82 -15.51
N ARG A 422 -13.55 -12.29 -16.32
CA ARG A 422 -12.85 -11.04 -15.98
C ARG A 422 -13.66 -9.80 -16.34
N ALA A 423 -14.20 -9.77 -17.53
CA ALA A 423 -14.90 -8.62 -18.10
C ALA A 423 -15.67 -8.97 -19.36
N TYR A 424 -16.47 -8.00 -19.82
CA TYR A 424 -16.90 -7.89 -21.22
C TYR A 424 -16.18 -6.72 -21.87
N ASP A 425 -15.70 -6.89 -23.10
CA ASP A 425 -15.00 -5.82 -23.83
C ASP A 425 -15.99 -4.83 -24.47
N ALA A 426 -15.46 -3.81 -25.17
CA ALA A 426 -16.28 -2.79 -25.84
C ALA A 426 -17.16 -3.33 -27.00
N ASN A 427 -16.95 -4.55 -27.44
CA ASN A 427 -17.77 -5.23 -28.44
C ASN A 427 -18.78 -6.18 -27.79
N GLY A 428 -18.77 -6.34 -26.46
CA GLY A 428 -19.60 -7.28 -25.72
C GLY A 428 -19.03 -8.72 -25.71
N GLU A 429 -17.76 -8.88 -26.09
CA GLU A 429 -17.10 -10.19 -26.08
C GLU A 429 -16.55 -10.49 -24.67
N LYS A 430 -16.57 -11.76 -24.29
CA LYS A 430 -16.09 -12.23 -22.99
C LYS A 430 -14.57 -12.14 -22.89
N MET A 431 -14.06 -11.68 -21.75
CA MET A 431 -12.67 -11.78 -21.31
C MET A 431 -12.62 -12.65 -20.05
N GLY A 432 -11.65 -13.56 -19.96
CA GLY A 432 -11.54 -14.45 -18.81
C GLY A 432 -12.44 -15.67 -18.84
N SER A 433 -12.88 -16.09 -20.04
CA SER A 433 -13.66 -17.30 -20.29
C SER A 433 -12.80 -18.45 -20.81
N LYS A 434 -13.20 -19.68 -20.52
CA LYS A 434 -12.64 -20.88 -21.16
C LYS A 434 -12.80 -20.89 -22.70
N GLU A 435 -13.68 -20.05 -23.24
CA GLU A 435 -13.87 -19.86 -24.67
C GLU A 435 -12.81 -18.98 -25.31
N CYS A 436 -12.05 -18.20 -24.51
CA CYS A 436 -10.97 -17.35 -25.01
C CYS A 436 -9.75 -18.19 -25.45
N GLU A 437 -9.02 -17.70 -26.46
CA GLU A 437 -7.78 -18.34 -26.91
C GLU A 437 -6.68 -18.23 -25.83
N GLU A 438 -6.51 -17.04 -25.25
CA GLU A 438 -5.58 -16.71 -24.18
C GLU A 438 -6.31 -15.93 -23.09
N GLY A 439 -5.73 -15.76 -21.90
CA GLY A 439 -6.39 -15.05 -20.82
C GLY A 439 -7.71 -15.68 -20.40
N GLN A 440 -7.74 -17.01 -20.23
CA GLN A 440 -8.97 -17.75 -19.95
C GLN A 440 -9.49 -17.60 -18.53
N ILE A 441 -8.58 -17.40 -17.56
CA ILE A 441 -8.91 -17.18 -16.15
C ILE A 441 -8.07 -16.02 -15.62
N PHE A 442 -8.69 -15.17 -14.81
CA PHE A 442 -8.02 -14.04 -14.11
C PHE A 442 -8.30 -14.11 -12.62
N ILE A 443 -7.32 -13.72 -11.81
CA ILE A 443 -7.40 -13.80 -10.34
C ILE A 443 -8.36 -12.75 -9.74
N GLU A 444 -8.46 -11.54 -10.32
CA GLU A 444 -9.02 -10.36 -9.68
C GLU A 444 -10.48 -10.50 -9.23
N PRO A 445 -11.43 -11.08 -10.01
CA PRO A 445 -12.83 -11.18 -9.58
C PRO A 445 -13.06 -12.32 -8.57
N GLN A 446 -12.17 -13.33 -8.52
CA GLN A 446 -12.48 -14.59 -7.86
C GLN A 446 -12.57 -14.45 -6.33
N GLY A 447 -11.63 -13.70 -5.73
CA GLY A 447 -11.54 -13.54 -4.28
C GLY A 447 -12.79 -12.88 -3.71
N PHE A 448 -13.19 -11.74 -4.28
CA PHE A 448 -14.35 -10.98 -3.81
C PHE A 448 -15.67 -11.73 -4.06
N ALA A 449 -15.77 -12.49 -5.16
CA ALA A 449 -16.93 -13.34 -5.42
C ALA A 449 -17.14 -14.38 -4.31
N ILE A 450 -16.07 -15.07 -3.91
CA ILE A 450 -16.12 -16.07 -2.84
C ILE A 450 -16.47 -15.39 -1.50
N MET A 451 -15.81 -14.29 -1.15
CA MET A 451 -16.07 -13.57 0.11
C MET A 451 -17.46 -12.91 0.17
N SER A 452 -18.13 -12.78 -0.95
CA SER A 452 -19.52 -12.30 -1.07
C SER A 452 -20.55 -13.43 -1.11
N ASP A 453 -20.15 -14.69 -0.94
CA ASP A 453 -21.01 -15.88 -1.03
C ASP A 453 -21.76 -16.02 -2.39
N ILE A 454 -21.19 -15.50 -3.50
CA ILE A 454 -21.82 -15.58 -4.82
C ILE A 454 -21.85 -17.05 -5.28
N GLY A 455 -23.04 -17.60 -5.48
CA GLY A 455 -23.25 -18.98 -5.91
C GLY A 455 -22.76 -20.06 -4.95
N LYS A 456 -22.56 -19.73 -3.67
CA LYS A 456 -22.05 -20.66 -2.64
C LYS A 456 -22.94 -21.90 -2.45
N ASP A 457 -24.27 -21.72 -2.52
CA ASP A 457 -25.27 -22.78 -2.49
C ASP A 457 -25.14 -23.77 -3.66
N GLN A 458 -24.54 -23.32 -4.76
CA GLN A 458 -24.25 -24.11 -5.97
C GLN A 458 -22.79 -24.63 -5.96
N GLY A 459 -22.01 -24.37 -4.90
CA GLY A 459 -20.61 -24.79 -4.75
C GLY A 459 -19.64 -24.02 -5.64
N CYS A 460 -20.00 -22.81 -6.07
CA CYS A 460 -19.13 -21.98 -6.92
C CYS A 460 -17.81 -21.63 -6.21
N ASP A 461 -17.83 -21.39 -4.89
CA ASP A 461 -16.64 -21.15 -4.06
C ASP A 461 -15.60 -22.27 -4.18
N LYS A 462 -16.03 -23.54 -4.04
CA LYS A 462 -15.17 -24.71 -4.13
C LYS A 462 -14.62 -24.94 -5.53
N LYS A 463 -15.48 -24.76 -6.56
CA LYS A 463 -15.05 -24.88 -7.96
C LYS A 463 -14.04 -23.81 -8.32
N THR A 464 -14.28 -22.57 -7.92
CA THR A 464 -13.37 -21.44 -8.17
C THR A 464 -12.01 -21.66 -7.49
N LEU A 465 -11.99 -22.08 -6.23
CA LEU A 465 -10.73 -22.40 -5.52
C LEU A 465 -9.98 -23.55 -6.20
N ALA A 466 -10.68 -24.57 -6.67
CA ALA A 466 -10.06 -25.67 -7.41
C ALA A 466 -9.47 -25.20 -8.76
N ALA A 467 -10.19 -24.37 -9.50
CA ALA A 467 -9.71 -23.81 -10.77
C ALA A 467 -8.50 -22.88 -10.56
N ILE A 468 -8.47 -22.09 -9.49
CA ILE A 468 -7.33 -21.26 -9.10
C ILE A 468 -6.11 -22.14 -8.81
N ASP A 469 -6.26 -23.17 -7.98
CA ASP A 469 -5.13 -24.06 -7.62
C ASP A 469 -4.58 -24.80 -8.85
N GLU A 470 -5.46 -25.27 -9.74
CA GLU A 470 -5.06 -25.98 -10.96
C GLU A 470 -4.40 -25.07 -12.00
N ARG A 471 -4.93 -23.85 -12.18
CA ARG A 471 -4.60 -23.04 -13.36
C ARG A 471 -3.69 -21.86 -13.08
N LEU A 472 -3.78 -21.25 -11.89
CA LEU A 472 -3.02 -20.05 -11.54
C LEU A 472 -1.86 -20.33 -10.59
N ASN A 473 -1.90 -21.42 -9.83
CA ASN A 473 -0.92 -21.67 -8.79
C ASN A 473 0.45 -22.07 -9.33
N THR A 474 1.49 -21.56 -8.66
CA THR A 474 2.91 -21.89 -8.88
C THR A 474 3.61 -21.99 -7.52
N GLN A 475 4.83 -22.47 -7.51
CA GLN A 475 5.64 -22.53 -6.26
C GLN A 475 6.00 -21.15 -5.67
N TYR A 476 5.73 -20.05 -6.36
CA TYR A 476 6.04 -18.68 -5.92
C TYR A 476 4.78 -17.80 -5.82
N GLY A 477 3.60 -18.40 -5.85
CA GLY A 477 2.31 -17.76 -5.76
C GLY A 477 1.46 -17.89 -7.01
N LEU A 478 0.30 -17.23 -7.00
CA LEU A 478 -0.70 -17.30 -8.07
C LEU A 478 -0.42 -16.24 -9.14
N VAL A 479 -0.38 -16.67 -10.42
CA VAL A 479 -0.28 -15.74 -11.56
C VAL A 479 -1.60 -14.99 -11.77
N LEU A 480 -1.53 -13.76 -12.32
CA LEU A 480 -2.71 -12.94 -12.55
C LEU A 480 -3.71 -13.56 -13.53
N ASN A 481 -3.20 -14.16 -14.60
CA ASN A 481 -4.03 -14.79 -15.64
C ASN A 481 -3.33 -15.98 -16.26
N ASN A 482 -4.10 -16.85 -16.89
CA ASN A 482 -3.57 -18.02 -17.60
C ASN A 482 -4.53 -18.44 -18.74
N PRO A 483 -4.03 -18.80 -19.97
CA PRO A 483 -2.66 -18.58 -20.45
C PRO A 483 -2.26 -17.10 -20.52
N ALA A 484 -0.95 -16.83 -20.50
CA ALA A 484 -0.42 -15.49 -20.78
C ALA A 484 -0.74 -15.07 -22.22
N PHE A 485 -0.87 -13.76 -22.45
CA PHE A 485 -0.98 -13.21 -23.79
C PHE A 485 0.36 -13.32 -24.52
N THR A 486 0.33 -13.86 -25.74
CA THR A 486 1.53 -14.00 -26.61
C THR A 486 1.52 -13.04 -27.78
N LYS A 487 0.41 -12.33 -28.01
CA LYS A 487 0.23 -11.33 -29.08
C LYS A 487 -0.55 -10.13 -28.54
N TYR A 488 -0.44 -9.01 -29.25
CA TYR A 488 -1.19 -7.80 -28.93
C TYR A 488 -2.66 -7.95 -29.30
N TYR A 489 -3.52 -7.82 -28.31
CA TYR A 489 -4.98 -7.74 -28.46
C TYR A 489 -5.42 -6.30 -28.31
N ILE A 490 -5.72 -5.64 -29.42
CA ILE A 490 -6.03 -4.21 -29.42
C ILE A 490 -7.19 -3.83 -28.49
N GLN A 491 -8.19 -4.70 -28.40
CA GLN A 491 -9.38 -4.48 -27.55
C GLN A 491 -9.11 -4.61 -26.05
N TYR A 492 -8.00 -5.24 -25.64
CA TYR A 492 -7.61 -5.38 -24.23
C TYR A 492 -6.59 -4.32 -23.80
N GLY A 493 -5.90 -3.73 -24.78
CA GLY A 493 -4.96 -2.64 -24.55
C GLY A 493 -3.61 -3.12 -23.99
N GLU A 494 -3.08 -2.35 -23.06
CA GLU A 494 -1.69 -2.41 -22.62
C GLU A 494 -1.28 -3.77 -22.02
N ILE A 495 -2.17 -4.46 -21.32
CA ILE A 495 -1.87 -5.77 -20.70
C ILE A 495 -1.28 -6.77 -21.70
N SER A 496 -1.77 -6.78 -22.93
CA SER A 496 -1.33 -7.72 -23.97
C SER A 496 -0.04 -7.32 -24.68
N THR A 497 0.55 -6.16 -24.33
CA THR A 497 1.85 -5.72 -24.85
C THR A 497 3.03 -6.23 -24.02
N TYR A 498 2.79 -6.64 -22.78
CA TYR A 498 3.84 -7.14 -21.91
C TYR A 498 4.24 -8.57 -22.26
N PRO A 499 5.52 -8.93 -22.10
CA PRO A 499 5.94 -10.33 -22.19
C PRO A 499 5.20 -11.21 -21.18
N GLY A 500 4.95 -12.46 -21.53
CA GLY A 500 4.33 -13.43 -20.62
C GLY A 500 5.13 -13.59 -19.32
N GLY A 501 4.43 -13.68 -18.19
CA GLY A 501 5.02 -13.77 -16.86
C GLY A 501 5.57 -12.46 -16.31
N TYR A 502 5.36 -11.34 -17.02
CA TYR A 502 5.84 -10.01 -16.61
C TYR A 502 4.69 -9.04 -16.40
N LYS A 503 4.76 -8.23 -15.33
CA LYS A 503 3.71 -7.28 -14.93
C LYS A 503 2.33 -7.95 -14.93
N GLU A 504 1.34 -7.28 -15.49
CA GLU A 504 -0.06 -7.75 -15.48
C GLU A 504 -0.30 -8.93 -16.45
N ASN A 505 0.63 -9.24 -17.33
CA ASN A 505 0.49 -10.39 -18.24
C ASN A 505 1.05 -11.67 -17.62
N ALA A 506 0.26 -12.35 -16.80
CA ALA A 506 0.61 -13.59 -16.09
C ALA A 506 1.82 -13.48 -15.12
N GLY A 507 2.16 -12.27 -14.67
CA GLY A 507 3.02 -12.09 -13.50
C GLY A 507 2.28 -12.49 -12.22
N ILE A 508 3.02 -12.70 -11.13
CA ILE A 508 2.48 -12.98 -9.80
C ILE A 508 2.40 -11.66 -9.05
N PHE A 509 1.20 -11.07 -8.98
CA PHE A 509 0.98 -9.89 -8.15
C PHE A 509 0.62 -10.35 -6.74
N THR A 510 1.51 -10.08 -5.81
CA THR A 510 1.37 -10.51 -4.41
C THR A 510 0.20 -9.81 -3.70
N HIS A 511 -0.25 -8.68 -4.22
CA HIS A 511 -1.46 -7.96 -3.82
C HIS A 511 -2.74 -8.80 -4.02
N ASN A 512 -2.98 -9.28 -5.25
CA ASN A 512 -4.16 -10.09 -5.60
C ASN A 512 -4.11 -11.48 -4.99
N ASN A 513 -2.90 -12.01 -4.77
CA ASN A 513 -2.72 -13.26 -4.04
C ASN A 513 -3.34 -13.17 -2.65
N ALA A 514 -3.17 -12.04 -1.94
CA ALA A 514 -3.78 -11.83 -0.64
C ALA A 514 -5.32 -11.89 -0.68
N TRP A 515 -5.97 -11.42 -1.75
CA TRP A 515 -7.43 -11.55 -1.89
C TRP A 515 -7.88 -13.00 -1.97
N ILE A 516 -7.10 -13.85 -2.64
CA ILE A 516 -7.40 -15.30 -2.72
C ILE A 516 -7.10 -15.99 -1.39
N ILE A 517 -6.04 -15.58 -0.67
CA ILE A 517 -5.77 -16.06 0.69
C ILE A 517 -6.95 -15.76 1.61
N CYS A 518 -7.46 -14.52 1.59
CA CYS A 518 -8.67 -14.13 2.32
C CYS A 518 -9.87 -15.01 1.94
N ALA A 519 -10.09 -15.21 0.64
CA ALA A 519 -11.21 -16.00 0.12
C ALA A 519 -11.12 -17.47 0.53
N ALA A 520 -9.96 -18.09 0.44
CA ALA A 520 -9.74 -19.48 0.86
C ALA A 520 -9.98 -19.65 2.38
N ALA A 521 -9.44 -18.73 3.20
CA ALA A 521 -9.68 -18.71 4.64
C ALA A 521 -11.17 -18.47 4.96
N TYR A 522 -11.84 -17.56 4.26
CA TYR A 522 -13.28 -17.31 4.41
C TYR A 522 -14.10 -18.56 4.11
N ALA A 523 -13.79 -19.25 3.03
CA ALA A 523 -14.44 -20.49 2.63
C ALA A 523 -14.12 -21.70 3.54
N GLY A 524 -13.24 -21.56 4.53
CA GLY A 524 -12.86 -22.62 5.47
C GLY A 524 -11.76 -23.56 4.95
N ALA A 525 -11.05 -23.16 3.88
CA ALA A 525 -9.93 -23.91 3.32
C ALA A 525 -8.59 -23.44 3.94
N GLY A 526 -8.43 -23.58 5.26
CA GLY A 526 -7.29 -23.04 6.01
C GLY A 526 -5.93 -23.55 5.54
N ASP A 527 -5.81 -24.83 5.19
CA ASP A 527 -4.56 -25.41 4.65
C ASP A 527 -4.20 -24.75 3.30
N GLN A 528 -5.19 -24.52 2.42
CA GLN A 528 -4.99 -23.88 1.12
C GLN A 528 -4.64 -22.38 1.28
N ALA A 529 -5.33 -21.69 2.19
CA ALA A 529 -5.03 -20.30 2.51
C ALA A 529 -3.59 -20.14 3.01
N PHE A 530 -3.16 -20.99 3.92
CA PHE A 530 -1.81 -20.96 4.46
C PHE A 530 -0.74 -21.35 3.42
N LYS A 531 -1.05 -22.33 2.55
CA LYS A 531 -0.18 -22.67 1.40
C LYS A 531 0.08 -21.43 0.54
N TYR A 532 -0.96 -20.74 0.09
CA TYR A 532 -0.83 -19.54 -0.74
C TYR A 532 -0.11 -18.41 -0.01
N TYR A 533 -0.36 -18.23 1.30
CA TYR A 533 0.37 -17.27 2.10
C TYR A 533 1.88 -17.59 2.14
N SER A 534 2.25 -18.83 2.38
CA SER A 534 3.64 -19.27 2.48
C SER A 534 4.39 -19.20 1.13
N GLU A 535 3.69 -19.25 -0.01
CA GLU A 535 4.30 -19.13 -1.33
C GLU A 535 4.79 -17.70 -1.63
N ILE A 536 4.18 -16.68 -0.99
CA ILE A 536 4.50 -15.25 -1.27
C ILE A 536 5.07 -14.50 -0.07
N ALA A 537 4.89 -14.99 1.16
CA ALA A 537 5.35 -14.25 2.34
C ALA A 537 6.89 -14.28 2.44
N PRO A 538 7.54 -13.10 2.59
CA PRO A 538 8.99 -12.98 2.48
C PRO A 538 9.82 -13.84 3.43
N ALA A 539 9.33 -14.15 4.63
CA ALA A 539 10.03 -15.05 5.54
C ALA A 539 10.14 -16.49 5.00
N PHE A 540 9.29 -16.89 4.05
CA PHE A 540 9.33 -18.21 3.43
C PHE A 540 10.22 -18.27 2.19
N THR A 541 10.76 -17.13 1.75
CA THR A 541 11.71 -17.07 0.62
C THR A 541 13.17 -17.08 1.05
N GLU A 542 13.48 -17.34 2.33
CA GLU A 542 14.85 -17.34 2.86
C GLU A 542 15.77 -18.30 2.11
N GLU A 543 15.30 -19.50 1.82
CA GLU A 543 16.07 -20.54 1.11
C GLU A 543 16.19 -20.27 -0.40
N THR A 544 15.41 -19.34 -0.95
CA THR A 544 15.39 -18.97 -2.36
C THR A 544 15.73 -17.48 -2.58
N SER A 545 16.41 -16.87 -1.62
CA SER A 545 16.72 -15.43 -1.62
C SER A 545 17.57 -14.99 -2.84
N ASP A 546 18.42 -15.86 -3.35
CA ASP A 546 19.23 -15.67 -4.57
C ASP A 546 18.39 -15.67 -5.86
N ILE A 547 17.19 -16.26 -5.83
CA ILE A 547 16.19 -16.21 -6.91
C ILE A 547 15.28 -14.99 -6.70
N HIS A 548 14.75 -14.82 -5.47
CA HIS A 548 13.78 -13.78 -5.15
C HIS A 548 14.37 -12.36 -5.24
N LYS A 549 15.56 -12.13 -4.75
CA LYS A 549 16.38 -10.91 -4.93
C LYS A 549 15.74 -9.59 -4.46
N THR A 550 14.70 -9.61 -3.65
CA THR A 550 14.22 -8.43 -2.94
C THR A 550 14.91 -8.31 -1.59
N GLU A 551 14.70 -7.19 -0.91
CA GLU A 551 15.21 -6.99 0.44
C GLU A 551 14.61 -8.03 1.41
N PRO A 552 15.38 -8.50 2.39
CA PRO A 552 14.88 -9.48 3.35
C PRO A 552 13.61 -9.02 4.06
N TYR A 553 12.63 -9.91 4.15
CA TYR A 553 11.34 -9.72 4.82
C TYR A 553 10.43 -8.63 4.25
N VAL A 554 10.67 -8.18 3.02
CA VAL A 554 9.89 -7.15 2.34
C VAL A 554 9.08 -7.75 1.21
N TYR A 555 7.77 -7.48 1.20
CA TYR A 555 6.93 -7.82 0.05
C TYR A 555 7.30 -6.97 -1.16
N GLY A 556 7.51 -7.63 -2.31
CA GLY A 556 7.49 -6.99 -3.61
C GLY A 556 6.06 -6.81 -4.12
N GLN A 557 5.84 -5.89 -5.04
CA GLN A 557 4.56 -5.74 -5.74
C GLN A 557 4.26 -6.96 -6.60
N MET A 558 5.27 -7.42 -7.33
CA MET A 558 5.15 -8.57 -8.21
C MET A 558 6.36 -9.51 -8.12
N ILE A 559 6.12 -10.75 -8.52
CA ILE A 559 7.12 -11.79 -8.73
C ILE A 559 6.99 -12.26 -10.18
N GLY A 560 8.10 -12.53 -10.85
CA GLY A 560 8.08 -13.06 -12.21
C GLY A 560 7.30 -14.37 -12.29
N GLY A 561 6.34 -14.45 -13.22
CA GLY A 561 5.52 -15.63 -13.46
C GLY A 561 6.27 -16.73 -14.21
N LYS A 562 5.64 -17.90 -14.37
CA LYS A 562 6.24 -19.08 -15.00
C LYS A 562 6.71 -18.87 -16.46
N ASP A 563 6.12 -17.88 -17.14
CA ASP A 563 6.43 -17.55 -18.53
C ASP A 563 7.47 -16.42 -18.66
N ALA A 564 8.05 -15.96 -17.52
CA ALA A 564 8.98 -14.85 -17.48
C ALA A 564 10.38 -15.19 -18.02
N GLY A 565 10.60 -14.95 -19.29
CA GLY A 565 11.91 -15.10 -19.94
C GLY A 565 12.14 -16.47 -20.58
N SER A 566 13.40 -16.95 -20.56
CA SER A 566 13.81 -18.23 -21.15
C SER A 566 13.38 -19.43 -20.31
N ASP A 567 13.71 -20.64 -20.76
CA ASP A 567 13.46 -21.87 -20.00
C ASP A 567 13.93 -21.80 -18.56
N ILE A 568 13.16 -22.37 -17.64
CA ILE A 568 13.47 -22.41 -16.21
C ILE A 568 14.90 -22.94 -15.98
N GLY A 569 15.65 -22.22 -15.15
CA GLY A 569 17.04 -22.56 -14.80
C GLY A 569 18.09 -22.07 -15.78
N LYS A 570 17.71 -21.40 -16.89
CA LYS A 570 18.65 -20.77 -17.81
C LYS A 570 18.87 -19.29 -17.52
N PRO A 571 20.02 -18.70 -17.91
CA PRO A 571 20.23 -17.27 -17.81
C PRO A 571 19.12 -16.49 -18.53
N GLY A 572 18.59 -15.45 -17.86
CA GLY A 572 17.48 -14.63 -18.36
C GLY A 572 16.09 -15.13 -17.97
N ASN A 573 15.97 -16.27 -17.29
CA ASN A 573 14.72 -16.65 -16.66
C ASN A 573 14.51 -15.82 -15.38
N HIS A 574 13.33 -15.25 -15.21
CA HIS A 574 12.96 -14.40 -14.07
C HIS A 574 11.83 -14.99 -13.23
N PHE A 575 11.49 -16.26 -13.43
CA PHE A 575 10.48 -16.94 -12.62
C PHE A 575 10.89 -16.96 -11.15
N GLY A 576 10.04 -16.44 -10.27
CA GLY A 576 10.31 -16.30 -8.85
C GLY A 576 11.07 -15.03 -8.43
N GLN A 577 11.54 -14.21 -9.40
CA GLN A 577 12.25 -12.97 -9.08
C GLN A 577 11.25 -11.85 -8.70
N GLY A 578 11.38 -11.32 -7.50
CA GLY A 578 10.59 -10.19 -7.02
C GLY A 578 11.00 -8.85 -7.65
N LYS A 579 10.04 -7.94 -7.76
CA LYS A 579 10.17 -6.59 -8.32
C LYS A 579 9.36 -5.59 -7.49
N ASN A 580 9.78 -4.31 -7.54
CA ASN A 580 9.08 -3.17 -6.94
C ASN A 580 8.74 -3.43 -5.46
N SER A 581 9.78 -3.55 -4.64
CA SER A 581 9.66 -3.79 -3.22
C SER A 581 9.25 -2.52 -2.44
N TRP A 582 8.83 -2.67 -1.20
CA TRP A 582 8.47 -1.65 -0.21
C TRP A 582 7.11 -0.99 -0.41
N LEU A 583 6.94 -0.15 -1.44
CA LEU A 583 5.77 0.73 -1.58
C LEU A 583 4.69 0.05 -2.43
N THR A 584 3.96 -0.85 -1.81
CA THR A 584 2.91 -1.64 -2.45
C THR A 584 1.77 -1.94 -1.50
N GLY A 585 0.53 -1.93 -1.99
CA GLY A 585 -0.65 -2.38 -1.23
C GLY A 585 -0.62 -3.85 -0.82
N THR A 586 0.34 -4.60 -1.31
CA THR A 586 0.63 -5.97 -0.90
C THR A 586 0.83 -6.10 0.61
N ALA A 587 1.57 -5.16 1.23
CA ALA A 587 1.83 -5.21 2.67
C ALA A 587 0.53 -5.13 3.47
N ALA A 588 -0.36 -4.20 3.13
CA ALA A 588 -1.65 -4.02 3.79
C ALA A 588 -2.55 -5.24 3.62
N TRP A 589 -2.73 -5.73 2.39
CA TRP A 589 -3.59 -6.86 2.12
C TRP A 589 -3.06 -8.18 2.70
N ASN A 590 -1.75 -8.39 2.72
CA ASN A 590 -1.19 -9.58 3.39
C ASN A 590 -1.30 -9.47 4.92
N MET A 591 -1.24 -8.26 5.50
CA MET A 591 -1.55 -8.07 6.92
C MET A 591 -3.01 -8.42 7.22
N VAL A 592 -3.95 -7.97 6.39
CA VAL A 592 -5.37 -8.35 6.48
C VAL A 592 -5.53 -9.86 6.33
N ALA A 593 -4.93 -10.48 5.31
CA ALA A 593 -5.06 -11.90 5.03
C ALA A 593 -4.59 -12.78 6.21
N ILE A 594 -3.40 -12.49 6.73
CA ILE A 594 -2.86 -13.29 7.83
C ILE A 594 -3.58 -13.02 9.16
N SER A 595 -3.75 -11.75 9.55
CA SER A 595 -4.28 -11.42 10.88
C SER A 595 -5.79 -11.60 10.99
N GLN A 596 -6.54 -11.12 9.98
CA GLN A 596 -8.01 -11.06 10.04
C GLN A 596 -8.69 -12.31 9.48
N TYR A 597 -8.07 -13.00 8.51
CA TYR A 597 -8.67 -14.17 7.86
C TYR A 597 -8.04 -15.48 8.30
N ILE A 598 -6.72 -15.67 8.24
CA ILE A 598 -6.09 -16.92 8.67
C ILE A 598 -6.12 -17.04 10.20
N LEU A 599 -5.53 -16.09 10.92
CA LEU A 599 -5.55 -16.08 12.39
C LEU A 599 -6.91 -15.70 12.96
N GLY A 600 -7.75 -15.05 12.15
CA GLY A 600 -9.14 -14.76 12.42
C GLY A 600 -9.37 -13.72 13.52
N ILE A 601 -8.45 -12.75 13.69
CA ILE A 601 -8.56 -11.69 14.70
C ILE A 601 -8.87 -10.38 13.99
N SER A 602 -10.14 -10.00 13.94
CA SER A 602 -10.60 -8.84 13.17
C SER A 602 -11.48 -7.89 13.98
N ALA A 603 -11.33 -6.59 13.76
CA ALA A 603 -12.27 -5.62 14.28
C ALA A 603 -13.64 -5.72 13.60
N ASP A 604 -14.72 -5.61 14.35
CA ASP A 604 -16.08 -5.50 13.83
C ASP A 604 -16.79 -4.29 14.45
N PHE A 605 -17.94 -3.90 13.91
CA PHE A 605 -18.72 -2.77 14.42
C PHE A 605 -19.05 -2.93 15.90
N ASP A 606 -19.41 -4.14 16.32
CA ASP A 606 -19.87 -4.45 17.66
C ASP A 606 -18.77 -4.93 18.64
N GLY A 607 -17.56 -5.21 18.14
CA GLY A 607 -16.48 -5.71 18.99
C GLY A 607 -15.30 -6.33 18.23
N LEU A 608 -14.54 -7.16 18.90
CA LEU A 608 -13.42 -7.90 18.33
C LEU A 608 -13.87 -9.31 17.94
N LYS A 609 -13.91 -9.60 16.65
CA LYS A 609 -14.32 -10.92 16.13
C LYS A 609 -13.14 -11.89 16.12
N ILE A 610 -13.37 -13.11 16.59
CA ILE A 610 -12.44 -14.24 16.51
C ILE A 610 -13.05 -15.33 15.64
N ASP A 611 -12.43 -15.61 14.49
CA ASP A 611 -12.92 -16.59 13.50
C ASP A 611 -11.74 -17.24 12.74
N PRO A 612 -10.87 -18.03 13.41
CA PRO A 612 -9.67 -18.57 12.83
C PRO A 612 -9.96 -19.56 11.69
N SER A 613 -9.13 -19.50 10.63
CA SER A 613 -9.09 -20.47 9.54
C SER A 613 -7.65 -20.93 9.33
N ILE A 614 -7.14 -21.75 10.24
CA ILE A 614 -5.75 -22.14 10.35
C ILE A 614 -5.46 -23.50 9.71
N PRO A 615 -4.19 -23.85 9.45
CA PRO A 615 -3.81 -25.20 9.06
C PRO A 615 -4.31 -26.25 10.06
N ALA A 616 -4.85 -27.36 9.54
CA ALA A 616 -5.31 -28.45 10.37
C ALA A 616 -4.18 -29.05 11.24
N ALA A 617 -2.93 -28.95 10.80
CA ALA A 617 -1.76 -29.41 11.54
C ALA A 617 -1.43 -28.56 12.77
N TRP A 618 -2.02 -27.37 12.95
CA TRP A 618 -1.76 -26.51 14.11
C TRP A 618 -2.66 -26.90 15.28
N ASP A 619 -2.06 -27.08 16.45
CA ASP A 619 -2.79 -27.33 17.70
C ASP A 619 -3.52 -26.08 18.22
N GLY A 620 -3.21 -24.90 17.66
CA GLY A 620 -3.78 -23.60 18.01
C GLY A 620 -2.78 -22.47 17.88
N LEU A 621 -3.10 -21.35 18.51
CA LEU A 621 -2.23 -20.15 18.57
C LEU A 621 -2.54 -19.34 19.83
N ASN A 622 -1.63 -18.43 20.20
CA ASN A 622 -1.88 -17.38 21.17
C ASN A 622 -1.74 -16.02 20.48
N ALA A 623 -2.49 -15.03 20.95
CA ALA A 623 -2.38 -13.66 20.47
C ALA A 623 -2.70 -12.66 21.57
N THR A 624 -2.06 -11.51 21.53
CA THR A 624 -2.42 -10.34 22.33
C THR A 624 -2.87 -9.22 21.39
N ARG A 625 -4.04 -8.65 21.67
CA ARG A 625 -4.63 -7.58 20.85
C ARG A 625 -5.11 -6.45 21.75
N GLN A 626 -4.55 -5.25 21.57
CA GLN A 626 -5.10 -4.04 22.17
C GLN A 626 -6.22 -3.51 21.26
N PHE A 627 -7.42 -3.36 21.79
CA PHE A 627 -8.59 -2.97 21.02
C PHE A 627 -9.55 -2.13 21.85
N ARG A 628 -9.91 -0.96 21.35
CA ARG A 628 -10.88 -0.02 21.96
C ARG A 628 -10.73 0.14 23.48
N GLY A 629 -9.49 0.38 23.94
CA GLY A 629 -9.19 0.70 25.34
C GLY A 629 -9.09 -0.51 26.30
N ALA A 630 -8.99 -1.73 25.79
CA ALA A 630 -8.68 -2.94 26.55
C ALA A 630 -7.65 -3.81 25.85
N THR A 631 -7.06 -4.75 26.56
CA THR A 631 -6.17 -5.77 26.01
C THR A 631 -6.87 -7.13 26.06
N TYR A 632 -6.82 -7.88 24.96
CA TYR A 632 -7.37 -9.22 24.86
C TYR A 632 -6.19 -10.20 24.74
N ASP A 633 -6.06 -11.09 25.73
CA ASP A 633 -5.10 -12.20 25.72
C ASP A 633 -5.84 -13.45 25.23
N ILE A 634 -5.61 -13.79 23.97
CA ILE A 634 -6.41 -14.74 23.19
C ILE A 634 -5.63 -16.04 23.07
N LYS A 635 -6.26 -17.15 23.50
CA LYS A 635 -5.77 -18.50 23.31
C LYS A 635 -6.74 -19.30 22.46
N VAL A 636 -6.32 -19.69 21.28
CA VAL A 636 -7.06 -20.60 20.38
C VAL A 636 -6.48 -22.01 20.52
N THR A 637 -7.35 -22.99 20.70
CA THR A 637 -6.99 -24.41 20.70
C THR A 637 -7.75 -25.16 19.61
N ASN A 638 -7.06 -26.08 18.91
CA ASN A 638 -7.61 -26.86 17.80
C ASN A 638 -7.51 -28.37 18.05
N PRO A 639 -8.22 -28.92 19.06
CA PRO A 639 -8.08 -30.33 19.48
C PRO A 639 -8.58 -31.32 18.41
N ASN A 640 -9.41 -30.87 17.48
CA ASN A 640 -9.99 -31.70 16.42
C ASN A 640 -9.28 -31.56 15.08
N HIS A 641 -8.22 -30.76 15.03
CA HIS A 641 -7.42 -30.50 13.80
C HIS A 641 -8.30 -30.11 12.61
N VAL A 642 -9.24 -29.18 12.85
CA VAL A 642 -10.09 -28.61 11.80
C VAL A 642 -9.47 -27.35 11.21
N ASN A 643 -9.80 -27.04 9.96
CA ASN A 643 -9.34 -25.79 9.36
C ASN A 643 -10.14 -24.58 9.86
N LYS A 644 -11.43 -24.74 10.14
CA LYS A 644 -12.34 -23.66 10.54
C LYS A 644 -13.46 -24.21 11.42
N GLY A 645 -14.11 -23.30 12.15
CA GLY A 645 -15.24 -23.58 13.04
C GLY A 645 -14.87 -23.34 14.50
N ILE A 646 -15.82 -22.81 15.25
CA ILE A 646 -15.69 -22.52 16.68
C ILE A 646 -16.73 -23.35 17.44
N LYS A 647 -16.25 -24.11 18.42
CA LYS A 647 -17.08 -24.89 19.32
C LYS A 647 -17.49 -24.10 20.55
N SER A 648 -16.60 -23.28 21.10
CA SER A 648 -16.88 -22.47 22.29
C SER A 648 -15.95 -21.27 22.38
N VAL A 649 -16.46 -20.19 22.99
CA VAL A 649 -15.69 -19.01 23.38
C VAL A 649 -15.97 -18.69 24.85
N THR A 650 -14.93 -18.40 25.61
CA THR A 650 -15.05 -17.85 26.97
C THR A 650 -14.26 -16.57 27.12
N VAL A 651 -14.78 -15.64 27.90
CA VAL A 651 -14.10 -14.39 28.26
C VAL A 651 -14.07 -14.32 29.80
N ASP A 652 -12.88 -14.20 30.36
CA ASP A 652 -12.65 -14.18 31.81
C ASP A 652 -13.35 -15.38 32.53
N GLY A 653 -13.30 -16.54 31.89
CA GLY A 653 -13.92 -17.79 32.39
C GLY A 653 -15.43 -17.89 32.18
N ASN A 654 -16.10 -16.88 31.61
CA ASN A 654 -17.53 -16.90 31.32
C ASN A 654 -17.76 -17.23 29.82
N ALA A 655 -18.62 -18.21 29.57
CA ALA A 655 -19.00 -18.60 28.22
C ALA A 655 -19.83 -17.47 27.54
N ILE A 656 -19.55 -17.21 26.26
CA ILE A 656 -20.35 -16.33 25.41
C ILE A 656 -20.86 -17.09 24.19
N GLU A 657 -22.04 -16.72 23.68
CA GLU A 657 -22.66 -17.38 22.52
C GLU A 657 -22.10 -16.87 21.18
N SER A 658 -21.52 -15.66 21.18
CA SER A 658 -20.97 -15.00 20.00
C SER A 658 -19.45 -15.19 19.90
N ASN A 659 -18.93 -15.21 18.69
CA ASN A 659 -17.50 -15.07 18.44
C ASN A 659 -17.04 -13.61 18.29
N VAL A 660 -17.94 -12.64 18.49
CA VAL A 660 -17.61 -11.22 18.62
C VAL A 660 -17.50 -10.90 20.12
N LEU A 661 -16.30 -10.57 20.54
CA LEU A 661 -15.98 -10.25 21.93
C LEU A 661 -16.51 -8.85 22.29
N PRO A 662 -17.03 -8.65 23.52
CA PRO A 662 -17.51 -7.35 23.95
C PRO A 662 -16.37 -6.31 24.03
N VAL A 663 -16.72 -5.05 23.85
CA VAL A 663 -15.82 -3.92 24.06
C VAL A 663 -15.85 -3.55 25.56
N PHE A 664 -14.71 -3.68 26.25
CA PHE A 664 -14.62 -3.37 27.67
C PHE A 664 -14.24 -1.90 27.94
N GLY A 665 -13.21 -1.38 27.27
CA GLY A 665 -12.77 0.02 27.40
C GLY A 665 -12.27 0.43 28.81
N ASP A 666 -11.85 -0.56 29.63
CA ASP A 666 -11.55 -0.38 31.05
C ASP A 666 -10.05 -0.36 31.37
N GLY A 667 -9.22 -0.40 30.34
CA GLY A 667 -7.75 -0.41 30.46
C GLY A 667 -7.14 -1.71 30.97
N LYS A 668 -7.93 -2.79 31.11
CA LYS A 668 -7.46 -4.06 31.66
C LYS A 668 -7.19 -5.08 30.58
N THR A 669 -6.59 -6.20 31.01
CA THR A 669 -6.40 -7.38 30.17
C THR A 669 -7.50 -8.41 30.46
N HIS A 670 -8.18 -8.86 29.40
CA HIS A 670 -9.23 -9.88 29.43
C HIS A 670 -8.72 -11.15 28.78
N THR A 671 -8.89 -12.29 29.48
CA THR A 671 -8.48 -13.59 28.98
C THR A 671 -9.58 -14.16 28.08
N VAL A 672 -9.22 -14.55 26.86
CA VAL A 672 -10.12 -15.14 25.87
C VAL A 672 -9.66 -16.54 25.54
N GLU A 673 -10.53 -17.54 25.72
CA GLU A 673 -10.27 -18.90 25.31
C GLU A 673 -11.24 -19.32 24.20
N VAL A 674 -10.69 -19.78 23.08
CA VAL A 674 -11.43 -20.23 21.91
C VAL A 674 -11.08 -21.68 21.62
N VAL A 675 -12.10 -22.51 21.49
CA VAL A 675 -11.93 -23.92 21.11
C VAL A 675 -12.52 -24.11 19.72
N MET A 676 -11.69 -24.54 18.78
CA MET A 676 -12.12 -24.91 17.44
C MET A 676 -12.74 -26.30 17.39
N GLY A 677 -13.72 -26.54 16.47
CA GLY A 677 -14.35 -27.86 16.32
C GLY A 677 -15.69 -27.84 15.61
#